data_356cf3e5fe83d066cd9e595a96b7ffe5
#
_entry.id   356cf3e5fe83d066cd9e595a96b7ffe5
#
_cell.length_a   1.000
_cell.length_b   1.000
_cell.length_c   1.000
_cell.angle_alpha   90.00
_cell.angle_beta   90.00
_cell.angle_gamma   90.00
#
_symmetry.space_group_name_H-M   'P 1'
#
loop_
_entity.id
_entity.type
_entity.pdbx_description
1 polymer ?
#
loop_
_entity_poly.entity_id
_entity_poly.type
_entity_poly.pdbx_seq_one_letter_code
_entity_poly.pdbx_strand_id
1 'polypeptide(L)'
;MADPILAPPRSATDLFSDPLDTHPLWFKPASFLSPDFDSESYISELRTFVPFDTLRSELNNYLSSLNHELIDLINRDYADFVNLSTKLVDVDAVVVRMRAPLVELREKIEQFRGSVEVSLLSIKNRLNQRLETASARETLELLLDTFHVVSKVEKLIKELPSVPTDWSNGDVNLSERTYLSNGVSVQQVENETSIRETQSMLLERIASEMNRLKFYVTHAKNLPFIENMEKRIQNASLTVDASLGHCFVNGLEHRDATAIYNCLRAYAAIDNTKNAEEIFRITVVAPLIQKIIPHGSSAVVAGSSGDGLENDYQLIKECIDKDCKFLLDISSAENSGLHVFDFLANSILKEVLSAIQKGKPGAFSPGRPTEFLKNYKSSLDFLAYLEGYCPSRSAVAKFRSEAIYIEFMKQWNIGVYFSLRFQEIAGSLDSMLTTSSLVPVQNSDAGEKNYQGLTLKQSVTLLESLRSCWREDVLVLSCSDRFLRLSLQLLSRYSSWLSSGLTARKNHNTSTSPGCEWAVSAVIDDFIFVIHDIRYLEEQVRGDYLQHVLQLLSSCSPDVLESIKQSILLGGQSLKSIEPLVIKAVVESLVEKSVEDLRQMKGITATYRMTNKPLPVRHSPYVSGVLRPLKAFLDGERATRYLASDTRSEILHYAATEITDRYYELAADLVSVARKTESSLQKIRQSAQRRAGASSDISDNNVSDTDKICMQLFLDIQEYARNLSALGVEAVNIASYRSLWQCVAPADRQNTINL
;
A
#
# COMPACT_ATOMS: atom_id res chain seq x y z
N MET A 1 69.42 -5.65 -15.05
CA MET A 1 68.68 -4.45 -15.36
C MET A 1 68.69 -4.30 -16.87
N ALA A 2 67.57 -4.69 -17.47
CA ALA A 2 67.29 -4.36 -18.85
C ALA A 2 65.95 -3.62 -18.79
N ASP A 3 66.05 -2.36 -19.16
CA ASP A 3 64.88 -1.46 -19.22
C ASP A 3 63.84 -1.99 -20.21
N PRO A 4 62.57 -1.88 -19.91
CA PRO A 4 61.54 -2.15 -20.88
C PRO A 4 61.62 -1.06 -21.96
N ILE A 5 61.87 -1.47 -23.20
CA ILE A 5 61.78 -0.63 -24.36
C ILE A 5 60.38 -0.05 -24.43
N LEU A 6 60.25 1.22 -24.08
CA LEU A 6 59.04 2.00 -24.35
C LEU A 6 58.84 2.04 -25.88
N ALA A 7 57.73 1.56 -26.34
CA ALA A 7 57.28 1.79 -27.69
C ALA A 7 57.12 3.35 -27.91
N PRO A 8 57.50 3.84 -29.09
CA PRO A 8 57.39 5.28 -29.36
C PRO A 8 55.91 5.74 -29.30
N PRO A 9 55.65 6.96 -28.91
CA PRO A 9 54.29 7.50 -28.85
C PRO A 9 53.68 7.49 -30.28
N ARG A 10 52.55 6.88 -30.42
CA ARG A 10 51.75 6.92 -31.66
C ARG A 10 51.43 8.38 -32.02
N SER A 11 51.76 8.75 -33.26
CA SER A 11 51.45 10.05 -33.83
C SER A 11 49.94 10.28 -33.86
N ALA A 12 49.50 11.53 -33.68
CA ALA A 12 48.07 11.91 -33.71
C ALA A 12 47.37 11.63 -35.05
N THR A 13 48.11 11.23 -36.11
CA THR A 13 47.60 10.81 -37.39
C THR A 13 47.14 9.35 -37.44
N ASP A 14 47.52 8.50 -36.47
CA ASP A 14 47.07 7.11 -36.41
C ASP A 14 45.70 6.93 -35.75
N LEU A 15 45.16 8.01 -35.20
CA LEU A 15 43.84 7.98 -34.52
C LEU A 15 42.65 8.01 -35.47
N PHE A 16 42.88 8.22 -36.78
CA PHE A 16 41.82 8.30 -37.79
C PHE A 16 41.89 7.25 -38.90
N SER A 17 42.79 6.27 -38.78
CA SER A 17 42.80 5.08 -39.60
C SER A 17 42.23 3.90 -38.82
N ASP A 18 40.94 4.01 -38.47
CA ASP A 18 40.17 2.78 -38.22
C ASP A 18 40.12 2.03 -39.54
N PRO A 19 40.47 0.73 -39.57
CA PRO A 19 40.20 -0.11 -40.74
C PRO A 19 38.70 0.04 -41.00
N LEU A 20 38.34 0.55 -42.19
CA LEU A 20 36.97 0.57 -42.63
C LEU A 20 36.35 -0.76 -42.24
N ASP A 21 35.38 -0.75 -41.33
CA ASP A 21 34.58 -1.91 -41.01
C ASP A 21 33.97 -2.39 -42.34
N THR A 22 34.57 -3.43 -42.90
CA THR A 22 34.13 -4.02 -44.19
C THR A 22 32.79 -4.72 -44.02
N HIS A 23 32.30 -4.73 -42.81
CA HIS A 23 31.05 -5.42 -42.48
C HIS A 23 30.02 -4.46 -41.91
N PRO A 24 28.73 -4.66 -42.17
CA PRO A 24 27.66 -3.89 -41.57
C PRO A 24 27.68 -3.94 -40.03
N LEU A 25 27.26 -2.89 -39.36
CA LEU A 25 27.28 -2.74 -37.88
C LEU A 25 26.55 -3.86 -37.11
N TRP A 26 25.62 -4.55 -37.77
CA TRP A 26 24.90 -5.68 -37.19
C TRP A 26 25.67 -7.02 -37.33
N PHE A 27 26.70 -7.10 -38.21
CA PHE A 27 27.51 -8.29 -38.40
C PHE A 27 28.76 -8.23 -37.51
N LYS A 28 28.85 -9.12 -36.54
CA LYS A 28 29.94 -9.13 -35.53
C LYS A 28 30.86 -10.35 -35.77
N PRO A 29 31.97 -10.19 -36.48
CA PRO A 29 32.90 -11.30 -36.73
C PRO A 29 33.45 -11.92 -35.45
N ALA A 30 33.62 -11.16 -34.37
CA ALA A 30 34.10 -11.63 -33.09
C ALA A 30 33.21 -12.72 -32.44
N SER A 31 31.93 -12.77 -32.81
CA SER A 31 31.00 -13.77 -32.27
C SER A 31 31.39 -15.20 -32.71
N PHE A 32 32.01 -15.37 -33.88
CA PHE A 32 32.45 -16.68 -34.41
C PHE A 32 33.70 -17.22 -33.70
N LEU A 33 34.39 -16.40 -32.91
CA LEU A 33 35.57 -16.79 -32.15
C LEU A 33 35.24 -17.30 -30.74
N SER A 34 33.98 -17.21 -30.34
CA SER A 34 33.56 -17.72 -29.03
C SER A 34 33.50 -19.26 -29.03
N PRO A 35 34.03 -19.93 -27.98
CA PRO A 35 33.97 -21.37 -27.87
C PRO A 35 32.52 -21.91 -27.72
N ASP A 36 31.59 -21.07 -27.26
CA ASP A 36 30.18 -21.41 -27.05
C ASP A 36 29.28 -20.88 -28.16
N PHE A 37 29.84 -20.66 -29.38
CA PHE A 37 29.05 -20.13 -30.50
C PHE A 37 28.02 -21.14 -30.99
N ASP A 38 26.74 -20.74 -30.88
CA ASP A 38 25.61 -21.48 -31.44
C ASP A 38 25.08 -20.80 -32.71
N SER A 39 25.19 -21.50 -33.84
CA SER A 39 24.79 -20.99 -35.14
C SER A 39 23.28 -20.79 -35.27
N GLU A 40 22.45 -21.62 -34.62
CA GLU A 40 21.00 -21.52 -34.72
C GLU A 40 20.48 -20.29 -33.94
N SER A 41 21.02 -20.05 -32.77
CA SER A 41 20.71 -18.86 -31.93
C SER A 41 21.15 -17.60 -32.66
N TYR A 42 22.34 -17.56 -33.22
CA TYR A 42 22.84 -16.38 -33.93
C TYR A 42 22.01 -16.04 -35.17
N ILE A 43 21.59 -17.02 -35.94
CA ILE A 43 20.74 -16.81 -37.12
C ILE A 43 19.34 -16.42 -36.73
N SER A 44 18.77 -16.98 -35.67
CA SER A 44 17.43 -16.68 -35.21
C SER A 44 17.31 -15.24 -34.68
N GLU A 45 18.34 -14.75 -34.00
CA GLU A 45 18.41 -13.39 -33.48
C GLU A 45 18.52 -12.38 -34.63
N LEU A 46 19.41 -12.60 -35.57
CA LEU A 46 19.61 -11.67 -36.70
C LEU A 46 18.47 -11.69 -37.71
N ARG A 47 17.78 -12.79 -37.85
CA ARG A 47 16.62 -12.92 -38.77
C ARG A 47 15.46 -12.02 -38.41
N THR A 48 15.38 -11.54 -37.17
CA THR A 48 14.33 -10.59 -36.73
C THR A 48 14.55 -9.20 -37.30
N PHE A 49 15.80 -8.84 -37.67
CA PHE A 49 16.15 -7.46 -38.06
C PHE A 49 16.76 -7.39 -39.47
N VAL A 50 17.28 -8.49 -40.03
CA VAL A 50 17.97 -8.52 -41.30
C VAL A 50 17.32 -9.54 -42.24
N PRO A 51 17.04 -9.18 -43.51
CA PRO A 51 16.55 -10.13 -44.49
C PRO A 51 17.52 -11.30 -44.66
N PHE A 52 16.98 -12.50 -44.82
CA PHE A 52 17.79 -13.73 -44.87
C PHE A 52 18.83 -13.75 -46.03
N ASP A 53 18.47 -13.18 -47.17
CA ASP A 53 19.37 -13.09 -48.34
C ASP A 53 20.57 -12.16 -48.08
N THR A 54 20.36 -11.07 -47.32
CA THR A 54 21.44 -10.16 -46.92
C THR A 54 22.36 -10.80 -45.88
N LEU A 55 21.78 -11.52 -44.94
CA LEU A 55 22.57 -12.28 -43.94
C LEU A 55 23.42 -13.37 -44.60
N ARG A 56 22.83 -14.10 -45.54
CA ARG A 56 23.52 -15.13 -46.30
C ARG A 56 24.66 -14.54 -47.20
N SER A 57 24.42 -13.40 -47.78
CA SER A 57 25.41 -12.69 -48.59
C SER A 57 26.61 -12.27 -47.73
N GLU A 58 26.38 -11.66 -46.59
CA GLU A 58 27.47 -11.25 -45.70
C GLU A 58 28.24 -12.41 -45.09
N LEU A 59 27.57 -13.49 -44.71
CA LEU A 59 28.24 -14.71 -44.26
C LEU A 59 29.14 -15.31 -45.36
N ASN A 60 28.69 -15.32 -46.63
CA ASN A 60 29.47 -15.78 -47.72
C ASN A 60 30.68 -14.86 -48.02
N ASN A 61 30.49 -13.54 -47.91
CA ASN A 61 31.55 -12.57 -48.07
C ASN A 61 32.64 -12.77 -46.99
N TYR A 62 32.19 -12.95 -45.76
CA TYR A 62 33.11 -13.21 -44.64
C TYR A 62 33.84 -14.53 -44.78
N LEU A 63 33.15 -15.59 -45.20
CA LEU A 63 33.79 -16.90 -45.49
C LEU A 63 34.79 -16.79 -46.62
N SER A 64 34.49 -16.02 -47.67
CA SER A 64 35.43 -15.75 -48.77
C SER A 64 36.67 -14.98 -48.28
N SER A 65 36.48 -13.95 -47.41
CA SER A 65 37.60 -13.25 -46.80
C SER A 65 38.49 -14.14 -45.97
N LEU A 66 37.90 -14.99 -45.11
CA LEU A 66 38.65 -15.97 -44.30
C LEU A 66 39.42 -16.96 -45.16
N ASN A 67 38.82 -17.43 -46.26
CA ASN A 67 39.51 -18.31 -47.19
C ASN A 67 40.69 -17.62 -47.89
N HIS A 68 40.56 -16.32 -48.23
CA HIS A 68 41.68 -15.53 -48.77
C HIS A 68 42.82 -15.38 -47.75
N GLU A 69 42.47 -15.01 -46.51
CA GLU A 69 43.45 -14.89 -45.42
C GLU A 69 44.16 -16.23 -45.14
N LEU A 70 43.43 -17.37 -45.21
CA LEU A 70 44.00 -18.70 -45.05
C LEU A 70 44.96 -19.03 -46.16
N ILE A 71 44.58 -18.71 -47.42
CA ILE A 71 45.46 -18.94 -48.58
C ILE A 71 46.73 -18.08 -48.48
N ASP A 72 46.59 -16.81 -48.08
CA ASP A 72 47.71 -15.88 -47.91
C ASP A 72 48.63 -16.33 -46.76
N LEU A 73 48.07 -16.86 -45.67
CA LEU A 73 48.83 -17.45 -44.56
C LEU A 73 49.65 -18.67 -45.05
N ILE A 74 48.99 -19.60 -45.78
CA ILE A 74 49.62 -20.80 -46.33
C ILE A 74 50.73 -20.39 -47.31
N ASN A 75 50.51 -19.43 -48.16
CA ASN A 75 51.48 -18.95 -49.13
C ASN A 75 52.73 -18.33 -48.45
N ARG A 76 52.49 -17.56 -47.37
CA ARG A 76 53.54 -16.95 -46.55
C ARG A 76 54.35 -18.02 -45.83
N ASP A 77 53.67 -18.97 -45.20
CA ASP A 77 54.36 -20.06 -44.50
C ASP A 77 55.14 -20.98 -45.45
N TYR A 78 54.62 -21.22 -46.70
CA TYR A 78 55.34 -21.93 -47.76
C TYR A 78 56.55 -21.15 -48.24
N ALA A 79 56.42 -19.82 -48.42
CA ALA A 79 57.56 -18.98 -48.80
C ALA A 79 58.63 -18.93 -47.70
N ASP A 80 58.22 -18.89 -46.44
CA ASP A 80 59.13 -18.98 -45.31
C ASP A 80 59.78 -20.32 -45.17
N PHE A 81 59.09 -21.43 -45.49
CA PHE A 81 59.63 -22.77 -45.50
C PHE A 81 60.71 -22.99 -46.64
N VAL A 82 60.44 -22.46 -47.82
CA VAL A 82 61.38 -22.47 -48.93
C VAL A 82 62.62 -21.62 -48.62
N ASN A 83 62.43 -20.46 -48.02
CA ASN A 83 63.51 -19.56 -47.58
C ASN A 83 64.37 -20.20 -46.48
N LEU A 84 63.71 -20.93 -45.56
CA LEU A 84 64.39 -21.67 -44.51
C LEU A 84 65.23 -22.84 -45.13
N SER A 85 64.67 -23.54 -46.11
CA SER A 85 65.37 -24.66 -46.83
C SER A 85 66.61 -24.21 -47.59
N THR A 86 66.55 -23.00 -48.21
CA THR A 86 67.74 -22.49 -48.96
C THR A 86 68.83 -21.95 -48.05
N LYS A 87 68.49 -21.51 -46.79
CA LYS A 87 69.44 -21.05 -45.79
C LYS A 87 70.10 -22.18 -44.99
N LEU A 88 69.60 -23.43 -45.15
CA LEU A 88 70.13 -24.60 -44.43
C LEU A 88 71.27 -25.31 -45.15
N VAL A 89 71.64 -24.90 -46.35
CA VAL A 89 72.82 -25.39 -47.06
C VAL A 89 74.09 -24.84 -46.39
N ASP A 90 74.93 -25.74 -45.89
CA ASP A 90 76.20 -25.49 -45.16
C ASP A 90 76.08 -25.21 -43.63
N VAL A 91 74.89 -25.27 -43.02
CA VAL A 91 74.75 -25.05 -41.57
C VAL A 91 75.50 -26.13 -40.74
N ASP A 92 75.54 -27.38 -41.22
CA ASP A 92 76.26 -28.48 -40.54
C ASP A 92 77.74 -28.20 -40.30
N ALA A 93 78.41 -27.60 -41.28
CA ALA A 93 79.84 -27.28 -41.17
C ALA A 93 80.09 -26.11 -40.19
N VAL A 94 79.19 -25.16 -40.15
CA VAL A 94 79.26 -24.01 -39.23
C VAL A 94 78.86 -24.42 -37.79
N VAL A 95 77.88 -25.28 -37.61
CA VAL A 95 77.48 -25.85 -36.35
C VAL A 95 78.55 -26.60 -35.64
N VAL A 96 79.30 -27.47 -36.43
CA VAL A 96 80.44 -28.26 -35.88
C VAL A 96 81.56 -27.34 -35.42
N ARG A 97 81.86 -26.22 -36.14
CA ARG A 97 82.91 -25.24 -35.73
C ARG A 97 82.49 -24.39 -34.49
N MET A 98 81.22 -24.16 -34.32
CA MET A 98 80.75 -23.38 -33.17
C MET A 98 80.47 -24.21 -31.91
N ARG A 99 80.45 -25.54 -32.05
CA ARG A 99 80.10 -26.42 -30.93
C ARG A 99 81.11 -26.36 -29.77
N ALA A 100 82.39 -26.34 -30.08
CA ALA A 100 83.45 -26.32 -29.07
C ALA A 100 83.44 -24.99 -28.26
N PRO A 101 83.44 -23.79 -28.92
CA PRO A 101 83.30 -22.52 -28.16
C PRO A 101 81.93 -22.33 -27.47
N LEU A 102 80.86 -22.92 -27.99
CA LEU A 102 79.55 -22.91 -27.36
C LEU A 102 79.52 -23.79 -26.10
N VAL A 103 80.19 -24.95 -26.11
CA VAL A 103 80.30 -25.79 -24.92
C VAL A 103 81.08 -25.06 -23.84
N GLU A 104 82.23 -24.40 -24.19
CA GLU A 104 83.00 -23.60 -23.24
C GLU A 104 82.23 -22.42 -22.72
N LEU A 105 81.48 -21.75 -23.58
CA LEU A 105 80.58 -20.60 -23.14
C LEU A 105 79.49 -21.13 -22.25
N ARG A 106 78.89 -22.28 -22.54
CA ARG A 106 77.86 -22.89 -21.69
C ARG A 106 78.41 -23.24 -20.31
N GLU A 107 79.61 -23.86 -20.24
CA GLU A 107 80.22 -24.18 -18.96
C GLU A 107 80.53 -22.88 -18.14
N LYS A 108 81.02 -21.83 -18.79
CA LYS A 108 81.21 -20.51 -18.13
C LYS A 108 79.95 -19.92 -17.68
N ILE A 109 78.86 -19.99 -18.47
CA ILE A 109 77.50 -19.53 -18.09
C ILE A 109 76.93 -20.33 -16.91
N GLU A 110 77.11 -21.67 -16.95
CA GLU A 110 76.66 -22.53 -15.84
C GLU A 110 77.47 -22.27 -14.56
N GLN A 111 78.76 -22.02 -14.62
CA GLN A 111 79.61 -21.63 -13.50
C GLN A 111 79.21 -20.25 -12.97
N PHE A 112 78.93 -19.28 -13.87
CA PHE A 112 78.43 -17.97 -13.51
C PHE A 112 77.03 -18.05 -12.91
N ARG A 113 76.12 -18.81 -13.50
CA ARG A 113 74.80 -19.06 -12.98
C ARG A 113 74.85 -19.70 -11.60
N GLY A 114 75.70 -20.70 -11.40
CA GLY A 114 75.88 -21.33 -10.09
C GLY A 114 76.42 -20.35 -9.06
N SER A 115 77.37 -19.48 -9.42
CA SER A 115 77.87 -18.44 -8.49
C SER A 115 76.81 -17.35 -8.16
N VAL A 116 75.99 -17.00 -9.16
CA VAL A 116 74.86 -16.06 -8.97
C VAL A 116 73.74 -16.70 -8.13
N GLU A 117 73.42 -17.99 -8.35
CA GLU A 117 72.44 -18.72 -7.54
C GLU A 117 72.86 -18.81 -6.07
N VAL A 118 74.13 -19.14 -5.81
CA VAL A 118 74.67 -19.15 -4.43
C VAL A 118 74.62 -17.77 -3.81
N SER A 119 74.96 -16.73 -4.58
CA SER A 119 74.88 -15.34 -4.09
C SER A 119 73.40 -14.92 -3.83
N LEU A 120 72.46 -15.28 -4.70
CA LEU A 120 71.06 -15.05 -4.54
C LEU A 120 70.49 -15.77 -3.31
N LEU A 121 70.86 -17.05 -3.13
CA LEU A 121 70.48 -17.81 -1.93
C LEU A 121 71.03 -17.17 -0.67
N SER A 122 72.29 -16.71 -0.69
CA SER A 122 72.90 -16.01 0.41
C SER A 122 72.17 -14.71 0.73
N ILE A 123 71.85 -13.92 -0.30
CA ILE A 123 71.07 -12.64 -0.13
C ILE A 123 69.65 -12.98 0.37
N LYS A 124 68.98 -13.99 -0.20
CA LYS A 124 67.63 -14.42 0.26
C LYS A 124 67.66 -14.86 1.70
N ASN A 125 68.67 -15.66 2.10
CA ASN A 125 68.78 -16.08 3.50
C ASN A 125 69.03 -14.89 4.44
N ARG A 126 69.89 -13.93 4.02
CA ARG A 126 70.14 -12.69 4.80
C ARG A 126 68.88 -11.80 4.87
N LEU A 127 68.10 -11.73 3.79
CA LEU A 127 66.82 -10.99 3.78
C LEU A 127 65.81 -11.67 4.70
N ASN A 128 65.69 -13.00 4.63
CA ASN A 128 64.85 -13.76 5.52
C ASN A 128 65.24 -13.55 7.02
N GLN A 129 66.55 -13.66 7.32
CA GLN A 129 67.02 -13.39 8.66
C GLN A 129 66.71 -11.94 9.13
N ARG A 130 66.86 -10.98 8.18
CA ARG A 130 66.48 -9.58 8.52
C ARG A 130 64.96 -9.44 8.73
N LEU A 131 64.14 -10.11 7.94
CA LEU A 131 62.71 -10.13 8.13
C LEU A 131 62.32 -10.81 9.45
N GLU A 132 62.94 -11.94 9.78
CA GLU A 132 62.72 -12.64 11.06
C GLU A 132 63.16 -11.77 12.25
N THR A 133 64.34 -11.12 12.17
CA THR A 133 64.81 -10.24 13.22
C THR A 133 63.97 -8.96 13.33
N ALA A 134 63.49 -8.42 12.19
CA ALA A 134 62.57 -7.27 12.20
C ALA A 134 61.22 -7.65 12.82
N SER A 135 60.63 -8.77 12.43
CA SER A 135 59.39 -9.25 13.00
C SER A 135 59.52 -9.62 14.48
N ALA A 136 60.65 -10.24 14.88
CA ALA A 136 60.93 -10.46 16.30
C ALA A 136 61.11 -9.19 17.09
N ARG A 137 61.71 -8.15 16.49
CA ARG A 137 61.83 -6.82 17.13
C ARG A 137 60.45 -6.17 17.27
N GLU A 138 59.61 -6.17 16.23
CA GLU A 138 58.23 -5.63 16.29
C GLU A 138 57.41 -6.33 17.35
N THR A 139 57.52 -7.67 17.45
CA THR A 139 56.81 -8.43 18.48
C THR A 139 57.32 -8.12 19.88
N LEU A 140 58.62 -7.95 20.07
CA LEU A 140 59.20 -7.57 21.37
C LEU A 140 58.81 -6.13 21.76
N GLU A 141 58.82 -5.18 20.84
CA GLU A 141 58.34 -3.83 21.07
C GLU A 141 56.86 -3.82 21.47
N LEU A 142 56.04 -4.58 20.75
CA LEU A 142 54.59 -4.75 21.06
C LEU A 142 54.38 -5.35 22.46
N LEU A 143 55.14 -6.37 22.84
CA LEU A 143 55.07 -7.01 24.16
C LEU A 143 55.54 -6.07 25.26
N LEU A 144 56.61 -5.29 25.01
CA LEU A 144 57.14 -4.31 25.96
C LEU A 144 56.10 -3.20 26.17
N ASP A 145 55.54 -2.68 25.11
CA ASP A 145 54.48 -1.67 25.19
C ASP A 145 53.24 -2.19 25.94
N THR A 146 52.84 -3.42 25.66
CA THR A 146 51.73 -4.08 26.38
C THR A 146 52.04 -4.14 27.89
N PHE A 147 53.24 -4.60 28.27
CA PHE A 147 53.67 -4.68 29.67
C PHE A 147 53.71 -3.29 30.34
N HIS A 148 54.24 -2.28 29.66
CA HIS A 148 54.27 -0.92 30.15
C HIS A 148 52.87 -0.36 30.40
N VAL A 149 51.93 -0.57 29.46
CA VAL A 149 50.57 -0.09 29.60
C VAL A 149 49.86 -0.84 30.75
N VAL A 150 49.99 -2.17 30.86
CA VAL A 150 49.44 -2.92 32.00
C VAL A 150 50.00 -2.41 33.34
N SER A 151 51.33 -2.26 33.45
CA SER A 151 51.93 -1.74 34.68
C SER A 151 51.49 -0.31 35.01
N LYS A 152 51.28 0.54 33.99
CA LYS A 152 50.73 1.87 34.15
C LYS A 152 49.32 1.86 34.65
N VAL A 153 48.45 1.02 34.05
CA VAL A 153 47.05 0.83 34.46
C VAL A 153 46.99 0.35 35.90
N GLU A 154 47.79 -0.66 36.30
CA GLU A 154 47.83 -1.14 37.67
C GLU A 154 48.30 -0.11 38.71
N LYS A 155 49.22 0.75 38.32
CA LYS A 155 49.65 1.90 39.17
C LYS A 155 48.50 2.88 39.39
N LEU A 156 47.85 3.29 38.27
CA LEU A 156 46.71 4.21 38.33
C LEU A 156 45.53 3.64 39.10
N ILE A 157 45.28 2.32 39.01
CA ILE A 157 44.21 1.63 39.76
C ILE A 157 44.53 1.66 41.31
N LYS A 158 45.81 1.58 41.69
CA LYS A 158 46.20 1.70 43.10
C LYS A 158 46.00 3.09 43.68
N GLU A 159 45.93 4.12 42.83
CA GLU A 159 45.62 5.49 43.22
C GLU A 159 44.13 5.73 43.41
N LEU A 160 43.28 4.80 42.93
CA LEU A 160 41.80 4.87 43.12
C LEU A 160 41.45 4.60 44.62
N PRO A 161 40.46 5.33 45.15
CA PRO A 161 39.93 5.02 46.48
C PRO A 161 39.33 3.59 46.48
N SER A 162 39.58 2.83 47.55
CA SER A 162 39.06 1.47 47.66
C SER A 162 37.54 1.49 47.72
N VAL A 163 36.91 0.85 46.74
CA VAL A 163 35.46 0.66 46.72
C VAL A 163 35.07 -0.36 47.80
N PRO A 164 34.01 -0.12 48.59
CA PRO A 164 33.48 -1.11 49.51
C PRO A 164 33.10 -2.38 48.76
N THR A 165 33.45 -3.56 49.33
CA THR A 165 33.36 -4.88 48.69
C THR A 165 31.91 -5.41 48.46
N ASP A 166 30.87 -4.64 48.81
CA ASP A 166 29.46 -5.08 48.73
C ASP A 166 28.84 -5.03 47.32
N TRP A 167 29.59 -4.58 46.30
CA TRP A 167 29.07 -4.48 44.92
C TRP A 167 29.31 -5.71 44.03
N SER A 168 30.00 -6.74 44.56
CA SER A 168 30.34 -7.92 43.74
C SER A 168 29.24 -9.00 43.72
N ASN A 169 28.16 -8.87 44.48
CA ASN A 169 27.02 -9.80 44.47
C ASN A 169 25.76 -9.05 44.05
N GLY A 170 25.16 -9.47 42.95
CA GLY A 170 24.04 -8.84 42.23
C GLY A 170 22.68 -8.79 42.96
N ASP A 171 22.64 -8.52 44.28
CA ASP A 171 21.42 -8.24 45.04
C ASP A 171 21.49 -6.84 45.65
N VAL A 172 21.07 -5.87 44.87
CA VAL A 172 20.91 -4.47 45.33
C VAL A 172 19.53 -4.37 46.02
N ASN A 173 19.46 -4.74 47.30
CA ASN A 173 18.36 -4.32 48.16
C ASN A 173 18.52 -2.84 48.53
N LEU A 174 17.96 -1.96 47.73
CA LEU A 174 17.95 -0.51 47.87
C LEU A 174 16.81 0.00 48.76
N SER A 175 16.33 -0.73 49.75
CA SER A 175 15.12 -0.34 50.46
C SER A 175 15.31 0.36 51.82
N GLU A 176 16.52 0.61 52.32
CA GLU A 176 16.68 1.35 53.56
C GLU A 176 17.92 2.25 53.59
N ARG A 177 17.84 3.41 52.93
CA ARG A 177 18.60 4.60 53.40
C ARG A 177 17.66 5.74 53.64
N THR A 178 17.15 5.80 54.86
CA THR A 178 16.45 6.93 55.47
C THR A 178 17.31 8.18 55.36
N TYR A 179 16.73 9.23 54.84
CA TYR A 179 17.26 10.58 54.82
C TYR A 179 17.53 11.09 56.25
N LEU A 180 18.75 11.09 56.67
CA LEU A 180 19.20 11.91 57.80
C LEU A 180 19.75 13.22 57.22
N SER A 181 18.86 14.19 57.09
CA SER A 181 19.18 15.59 56.94
C SER A 181 19.82 16.13 58.22
N ASN A 182 21.14 16.20 58.27
CA ASN A 182 21.82 17.03 59.23
C ASN A 182 22.87 17.88 58.51
N GLY A 183 22.80 19.16 58.76
CA GLY A 183 23.57 20.27 58.20
C GLY A 183 25.02 19.97 57.90
N VAL A 184 25.28 19.60 56.66
CA VAL A 184 26.66 19.51 56.12
C VAL A 184 27.15 20.90 55.80
N SER A 185 28.29 21.30 56.33
CA SER A 185 28.89 22.61 56.04
C SER A 185 29.29 22.72 54.56
N VAL A 186 29.16 23.92 53.97
CA VAL A 186 29.48 24.19 52.55
C VAL A 186 30.90 23.72 52.19
N GLN A 187 31.85 23.78 53.11
CA GLN A 187 33.24 23.29 52.92
C GLN A 187 33.37 21.76 52.77
N GLN A 188 32.46 20.96 53.34
CA GLN A 188 32.50 19.50 53.15
C GLN A 188 31.94 19.14 51.76
N VAL A 189 30.95 19.84 51.27
CA VAL A 189 30.37 19.63 49.92
C VAL A 189 31.37 19.97 48.81
N GLU A 190 32.14 21.08 48.98
CA GLU A 190 33.19 21.45 48.02
C GLU A 190 34.36 20.46 48.01
N ASN A 191 34.75 19.90 49.14
CA ASN A 191 35.75 18.83 49.20
C ASN A 191 35.28 17.52 48.54
N GLU A 192 34.04 17.12 48.74
CA GLU A 192 33.50 15.91 48.15
C GLU A 192 33.31 16.03 46.62
N THR A 193 32.90 17.20 46.10
CA THR A 193 32.87 17.47 44.64
C THR A 193 34.24 17.42 44.02
N SER A 194 35.24 18.01 44.65
CA SER A 194 36.63 17.98 44.17
C SER A 194 37.23 16.57 44.15
N ILE A 195 36.88 15.74 45.13
CA ILE A 195 37.30 14.32 45.19
C ILE A 195 36.62 13.51 44.05
N ARG A 196 35.33 13.69 43.82
CA ARG A 196 34.62 13.03 42.72
C ARG A 196 35.16 13.43 41.36
N GLU A 197 35.39 14.70 41.13
CA GLU A 197 36.00 15.22 39.90
C GLU A 197 37.36 14.58 39.67
N THR A 198 38.24 14.59 40.68
CA THR A 198 39.58 14.00 40.59
C THR A 198 39.49 12.48 40.29
N GLN A 199 38.58 11.77 40.96
CA GLN A 199 38.39 10.35 40.74
C GLN A 199 37.84 10.05 39.31
N SER A 200 36.91 10.85 38.80
CA SER A 200 36.36 10.70 37.46
C SER A 200 37.38 10.95 36.35
N MET A 201 38.23 11.97 36.53
CA MET A 201 39.35 12.26 35.63
C MET A 201 40.40 11.15 35.63
N LEU A 202 40.68 10.55 36.81
CA LEU A 202 41.61 9.44 36.92
C LEU A 202 41.06 8.20 36.21
N LEU A 203 39.75 7.92 36.36
CA LEU A 203 39.06 6.83 35.67
C LEU A 203 39.02 7.01 34.14
N GLU A 204 38.81 8.23 33.64
CA GLU A 204 38.92 8.54 32.21
C GLU A 204 40.31 8.25 31.65
N ARG A 205 41.34 8.65 32.42
CA ARG A 205 42.73 8.37 32.04
C ARG A 205 43.03 6.88 32.03
N ILE A 206 42.56 6.13 33.02
CA ILE A 206 42.69 4.68 33.08
C ILE A 206 41.95 4.03 31.88
N ALA A 207 40.72 4.45 31.59
CA ALA A 207 39.96 3.96 30.48
C ALA A 207 40.66 4.20 29.12
N SER A 208 41.28 5.35 28.94
CA SER A 208 42.10 5.67 27.77
C SER A 208 43.28 4.72 27.62
N GLU A 209 44.00 4.44 28.70
CA GLU A 209 45.09 3.46 28.66
C GLU A 209 44.57 2.02 28.46
N MET A 210 43.42 1.66 29.00
CA MET A 210 42.74 0.37 28.75
C MET A 210 42.35 0.21 27.29
N ASN A 211 41.92 1.26 26.62
CA ASN A 211 41.61 1.22 25.18
C ASN A 211 42.90 0.97 24.36
N ARG A 212 44.00 1.64 24.72
CA ARG A 212 45.32 1.35 24.12
C ARG A 212 45.73 -0.09 24.36
N LEU A 213 45.48 -0.60 25.57
CA LEU A 213 45.75 -1.99 25.92
C LEU A 213 44.94 -2.98 25.06
N LYS A 214 43.64 -2.75 24.87
CA LYS A 214 42.82 -3.56 23.94
C LYS A 214 43.43 -3.60 22.54
N PHE A 215 43.90 -2.47 22.04
CA PHE A 215 44.54 -2.41 20.72
C PHE A 215 45.79 -3.32 20.68
N TYR A 216 46.69 -3.21 21.65
CA TYR A 216 47.92 -4.03 21.71
C TYR A 216 47.58 -5.53 21.86
N VAL A 217 46.66 -5.89 22.74
CA VAL A 217 46.20 -7.27 22.94
C VAL A 217 45.59 -7.87 21.66
N THR A 218 44.79 -7.12 20.90
CA THR A 218 44.24 -7.61 19.64
C THR A 218 45.30 -7.92 18.61
N HIS A 219 46.40 -7.16 18.57
CA HIS A 219 47.51 -7.37 17.64
C HIS A 219 48.48 -8.46 18.12
N ALA A 220 48.50 -8.75 19.43
CA ALA A 220 49.42 -9.70 20.04
C ALA A 220 48.73 -11.06 20.42
N LYS A 221 47.53 -11.33 20.00
CA LYS A 221 46.68 -12.47 20.41
C LYS A 221 47.32 -13.87 20.34
N ASN A 222 48.35 -14.06 19.51
CA ASN A 222 48.96 -15.36 19.27
C ASN A 222 50.24 -15.59 20.08
N LEU A 223 50.54 -14.74 21.05
CA LEU A 223 51.81 -14.82 21.82
C LEU A 223 51.55 -15.38 23.21
N PRO A 224 52.30 -16.42 23.66
CA PRO A 224 52.06 -17.10 24.96
C PRO A 224 52.24 -16.18 26.17
N PHE A 225 52.96 -15.08 26.02
CA PHE A 225 53.11 -14.05 27.05
C PHE A 225 51.80 -13.33 27.37
N ILE A 226 50.96 -13.13 26.38
CA ILE A 226 49.64 -12.48 26.55
C ILE A 226 48.71 -13.33 27.38
N GLU A 227 48.71 -14.68 27.22
CA GLU A 227 47.91 -15.59 28.02
C GLU A 227 48.23 -15.46 29.54
N ASN A 228 49.54 -15.27 29.90
CA ASN A 228 49.94 -15.03 31.27
C ASN A 228 49.47 -13.65 31.81
N MET A 229 49.39 -12.66 30.91
CA MET A 229 48.91 -11.32 31.25
C MET A 229 47.40 -11.20 31.30
N GLU A 230 46.67 -12.11 30.63
CA GLU A 230 45.22 -12.03 30.47
C GLU A 230 44.47 -11.96 31.82
N LYS A 231 44.85 -12.76 32.78
CA LYS A 231 44.26 -12.72 34.13
C LYS A 231 44.46 -11.36 34.83
N ARG A 232 45.62 -10.74 34.61
CA ARG A 232 45.90 -9.40 35.18
C ARG A 232 45.06 -8.33 34.50
N ILE A 233 44.93 -8.41 33.14
CA ILE A 233 44.13 -7.52 32.37
C ILE A 233 42.64 -7.65 32.73
N GLN A 234 42.14 -8.88 32.88
CA GLN A 234 40.75 -9.15 33.29
C GLN A 234 40.48 -8.58 34.68
N ASN A 235 41.37 -8.83 35.67
CA ASN A 235 41.23 -8.28 37.03
C ASN A 235 41.25 -6.73 37.00
N ALA A 236 42.14 -6.13 36.23
CA ALA A 236 42.18 -4.68 36.07
C ALA A 236 40.88 -4.16 35.45
N SER A 237 40.35 -4.82 34.42
CA SER A 237 39.10 -4.46 33.78
C SER A 237 37.90 -4.51 34.75
N LEU A 238 37.77 -5.60 35.53
CA LEU A 238 36.70 -5.77 36.53
C LEU A 238 36.77 -4.67 37.61
N THR A 239 38.01 -4.34 38.09
CA THR A 239 38.17 -3.30 39.11
C THR A 239 37.81 -1.92 38.56
N VAL A 240 38.22 -1.62 37.30
CA VAL A 240 37.89 -0.37 36.64
C VAL A 240 36.38 -0.27 36.39
N ASP A 241 35.73 -1.33 35.88
CA ASP A 241 34.29 -1.37 35.65
C ASP A 241 33.49 -1.13 36.94
N ALA A 242 33.89 -1.77 38.08
CA ALA A 242 33.28 -1.56 39.39
C ALA A 242 33.46 -0.13 39.90
N SER A 243 34.70 0.41 39.83
CA SER A 243 35.02 1.77 40.30
C SER A 243 34.33 2.83 39.43
N LEU A 244 34.24 2.59 38.12
CA LEU A 244 33.58 3.48 37.17
C LEU A 244 32.06 3.48 37.40
N GLY A 245 31.46 2.30 37.64
CA GLY A 245 30.04 2.17 37.99
C GLY A 245 29.70 2.94 39.27
N HIS A 246 30.51 2.77 40.31
CA HIS A 246 30.31 3.49 41.58
C HIS A 246 30.46 5.02 41.41
N CYS A 247 31.48 5.49 40.70
CA CYS A 247 31.71 6.91 40.44
C CYS A 247 30.56 7.50 39.62
N PHE A 248 30.06 6.75 38.62
CA PHE A 248 28.93 7.17 37.77
C PHE A 248 27.65 7.28 38.58
N VAL A 249 27.32 6.31 39.41
CA VAL A 249 26.12 6.34 40.31
C VAL A 249 26.22 7.54 41.25
N ASN A 250 27.36 7.74 41.88
CA ASN A 250 27.59 8.87 42.81
C ASN A 250 27.45 10.22 42.06
N GLY A 251 27.97 10.31 40.83
CA GLY A 251 27.79 11.47 39.98
C GLY A 251 26.31 11.72 39.62
N LEU A 252 25.54 10.67 39.34
CA LEU A 252 24.11 10.77 39.06
C LEU A 252 23.31 11.23 40.30
N GLU A 253 23.60 10.69 41.49
CA GLU A 253 22.92 11.06 42.73
C GLU A 253 23.15 12.55 43.10
N HIS A 254 24.36 13.07 42.90
CA HIS A 254 24.68 14.44 43.20
C HIS A 254 24.55 15.42 42.02
N ARG A 255 24.16 14.93 40.85
CA ARG A 255 24.01 15.68 39.59
C ARG A 255 25.29 16.44 39.20
N ASP A 256 26.44 15.82 39.41
CA ASP A 256 27.75 16.38 39.08
C ASP A 256 28.03 16.19 37.58
N ALA A 257 27.84 17.26 36.80
CA ALA A 257 27.97 17.22 35.34
C ALA A 257 29.40 16.86 34.89
N THR A 258 30.41 17.31 35.61
CA THR A 258 31.83 17.05 35.27
C THR A 258 32.19 15.58 35.52
N ALA A 259 31.79 15.05 36.67
CA ALA A 259 32.05 13.65 36.99
C ALA A 259 31.29 12.71 36.01
N ILE A 260 30.05 13.01 35.71
CA ILE A 260 29.26 12.26 34.74
C ILE A 260 29.86 12.27 33.34
N TYR A 261 30.26 13.45 32.87
CA TYR A 261 30.91 13.62 31.58
C TYR A 261 32.18 12.77 31.45
N ASN A 262 33.06 12.83 32.46
CA ASN A 262 34.29 12.06 32.48
C ASN A 262 34.01 10.54 32.55
N CYS A 263 33.01 10.12 33.33
CA CYS A 263 32.61 8.71 33.39
C CYS A 263 32.04 8.21 32.04
N LEU A 264 31.24 9.01 31.36
CA LEU A 264 30.70 8.63 30.04
C LEU A 264 31.82 8.53 29.00
N ARG A 265 32.81 9.46 29.04
CA ARG A 265 34.00 9.36 28.17
C ARG A 265 34.82 8.09 28.48
N ALA A 266 34.92 7.74 29.74
CA ALA A 266 35.58 6.51 30.14
C ALA A 266 34.85 5.27 29.64
N TYR A 267 33.50 5.19 29.77
CA TYR A 267 32.70 4.10 29.21
C TYR A 267 32.80 4.02 27.68
N ALA A 268 32.82 5.15 26.99
CA ALA A 268 32.99 5.17 25.55
C ALA A 268 34.40 4.68 25.15
N ALA A 269 35.44 5.06 25.91
CA ALA A 269 36.82 4.64 25.63
C ALA A 269 37.00 3.12 25.79
N ILE A 270 36.41 2.52 26.80
CA ILE A 270 36.48 1.05 26.99
C ILE A 270 35.48 0.25 26.17
N ASP A 271 34.63 0.93 25.35
CA ASP A 271 33.56 0.32 24.54
C ASP A 271 32.52 -0.48 25.36
N ASN A 272 32.14 0.07 26.52
CA ASN A 272 31.19 -0.52 27.45
C ASN A 272 29.96 0.40 27.68
N THR A 273 29.45 0.97 26.58
CA THR A 273 28.34 1.92 26.60
C THR A 273 27.06 1.34 27.18
N LYS A 274 26.78 0.06 26.90
CA LYS A 274 25.60 -0.66 27.39
C LYS A 274 25.53 -0.75 28.90
N ASN A 275 26.68 -0.85 29.58
CA ASN A 275 26.72 -0.90 31.05
C ASN A 275 26.31 0.46 31.65
N ALA A 276 26.79 1.56 31.09
CA ALA A 276 26.38 2.91 31.52
C ALA A 276 24.87 3.15 31.33
N GLU A 277 24.33 2.73 30.20
CA GLU A 277 22.89 2.81 29.90
C GLU A 277 22.07 1.97 30.88
N GLU A 278 22.53 0.77 31.22
CA GLU A 278 21.87 -0.14 32.15
C GLU A 278 21.94 0.37 33.60
N ILE A 279 23.10 0.91 34.03
CA ILE A 279 23.24 1.53 35.34
C ILE A 279 22.26 2.70 35.48
N PHE A 280 22.21 3.60 34.50
CA PHE A 280 21.27 4.73 34.50
C PHE A 280 19.82 4.24 34.54
N ARG A 281 19.51 3.20 33.77
CA ARG A 281 18.17 2.58 33.78
C ARG A 281 17.78 2.10 35.18
N ILE A 282 18.67 1.36 35.84
CA ILE A 282 18.37 0.72 37.15
C ILE A 282 18.36 1.74 38.28
N THR A 283 19.30 2.70 38.29
CA THR A 283 19.49 3.61 39.42
C THR A 283 18.57 4.82 39.39
N VAL A 284 18.26 5.36 38.21
CA VAL A 284 17.45 6.57 38.07
C VAL A 284 16.09 6.26 37.48
N VAL A 285 16.05 5.63 36.30
CA VAL A 285 14.82 5.51 35.50
C VAL A 285 13.84 4.52 36.13
N ALA A 286 14.30 3.33 36.54
CA ALA A 286 13.43 2.29 37.05
C ALA A 286 12.70 2.70 38.35
N PRO A 287 13.35 3.32 39.35
CA PRO A 287 12.65 3.76 40.57
C PRO A 287 11.61 4.86 40.29
N LEU A 288 11.84 5.73 39.31
CA LEU A 288 10.90 6.78 38.92
C LEU A 288 9.66 6.16 38.27
N ILE A 289 9.87 5.29 37.28
CA ILE A 289 8.78 4.66 36.53
C ILE A 289 7.96 3.70 37.39
N GLN A 290 8.62 2.94 38.31
CA GLN A 290 7.93 2.03 39.23
C GLN A 290 7.02 2.75 40.24
N LYS A 291 7.30 4.00 40.60
CA LYS A 291 6.40 4.82 41.41
C LYS A 291 5.13 5.19 40.67
N ILE A 292 5.21 5.36 39.33
CA ILE A 292 4.07 5.74 38.49
C ILE A 292 3.29 4.48 38.06
N ILE A 293 3.98 3.44 37.62
CA ILE A 293 3.43 2.16 37.16
C ILE A 293 3.98 1.05 38.06
N PRO A 294 3.35 0.76 39.21
CA PRO A 294 3.83 -0.27 40.14
C PRO A 294 3.67 -1.67 39.57
N HIS A 295 4.68 -2.51 39.75
CA HIS A 295 4.63 -3.90 39.37
C HIS A 295 3.73 -4.69 40.35
N GLY A 296 2.78 -5.46 39.84
CA GLY A 296 2.05 -6.45 40.66
C GLY A 296 0.89 -5.88 41.48
N SER A 297 0.34 -4.74 41.15
CA SER A 297 -0.94 -4.31 41.71
C SER A 297 -2.05 -5.20 41.18
N SER A 298 -2.19 -6.37 41.79
CA SER A 298 -3.29 -7.32 41.63
C SER A 298 -4.56 -6.79 42.32
N ALA A 299 -4.81 -5.51 42.22
CA ALA A 299 -6.10 -4.93 42.57
C ALA A 299 -6.93 -4.84 41.30
N VAL A 300 -7.55 -5.94 40.92
CA VAL A 300 -8.82 -5.90 40.21
C VAL A 300 -9.83 -5.21 41.14
N VAL A 301 -9.72 -3.94 41.31
CA VAL A 301 -10.85 -3.09 41.70
C VAL A 301 -11.60 -2.82 40.39
N ALA A 302 -12.53 -3.72 40.11
CA ALA A 302 -13.62 -3.47 39.20
C ALA A 302 -14.32 -2.19 39.66
N GLY A 303 -13.96 -1.05 39.09
CA GLY A 303 -14.66 0.19 39.42
C GLY A 303 -13.92 1.51 39.26
N SER A 304 -12.61 1.58 39.10
CA SER A 304 -11.97 2.83 38.74
C SER A 304 -11.84 2.96 37.23
N SER A 305 -12.85 3.60 36.65
CA SER A 305 -12.83 4.08 35.29
C SER A 305 -11.58 4.95 35.06
N GLY A 306 -10.62 4.43 34.28
CA GLY A 306 -9.99 5.26 33.30
C GLY A 306 -8.99 6.32 33.71
N ASP A 307 -8.08 6.08 34.67
CA ASP A 307 -6.78 6.77 34.59
C ASP A 307 -5.94 6.06 33.55
N GLY A 308 -6.16 6.49 32.32
CA GLY A 308 -5.55 5.90 31.15
C GLY A 308 -4.03 6.05 31.16
N LEU A 309 -3.37 5.30 30.32
CA LEU A 309 -1.93 5.37 30.04
C LEU A 309 -1.45 6.79 29.73
N GLU A 310 -2.35 7.69 29.33
CA GLU A 310 -2.12 9.12 29.06
C GLU A 310 -1.60 9.87 30.31
N ASN A 311 -2.25 9.67 31.47
CA ASN A 311 -1.82 10.32 32.71
C ASN A 311 -0.46 9.77 33.18
N ASP A 312 -0.24 8.45 33.02
CA ASP A 312 1.08 7.86 33.34
C ASP A 312 2.19 8.47 32.48
N TYR A 313 1.95 8.60 31.16
CA TYR A 313 2.91 9.25 30.27
C TYR A 313 3.16 10.70 30.63
N GLN A 314 2.14 11.43 31.05
CA GLN A 314 2.33 12.82 31.48
C GLN A 314 3.22 12.89 32.71
N LEU A 315 2.98 12.05 33.72
CA LEU A 315 3.83 11.98 34.92
C LEU A 315 5.26 11.54 34.57
N ILE A 316 5.39 10.56 33.64
CA ILE A 316 6.72 10.12 33.16
C ILE A 316 7.44 11.26 32.46
N LYS A 317 6.78 12.06 31.61
CA LYS A 317 7.38 13.23 30.95
C LYS A 317 7.89 14.25 31.99
N GLU A 318 7.09 14.54 33.00
CA GLU A 318 7.50 15.45 34.11
C GLU A 318 8.73 14.91 34.88
N CYS A 319 8.78 13.61 35.14
CA CYS A 319 9.94 12.97 35.76
C CYS A 319 11.19 13.01 34.87
N ILE A 320 11.03 12.80 33.56
CA ILE A 320 12.13 12.89 32.60
C ILE A 320 12.69 14.30 32.58
N ASP A 321 11.82 15.33 32.48
CA ASP A 321 12.22 16.72 32.49
C ASP A 321 12.96 17.11 33.79
N LYS A 322 12.52 16.61 34.92
CA LYS A 322 13.08 16.93 36.21
C LYS A 322 14.37 16.17 36.54
N ASP A 323 14.38 14.86 36.28
CA ASP A 323 15.40 13.97 36.83
C ASP A 323 16.33 13.34 35.80
N CYS A 324 15.95 13.29 34.50
CA CYS A 324 16.74 12.67 33.43
C CYS A 324 17.37 13.69 32.49
N LYS A 325 16.76 14.86 32.32
CA LYS A 325 17.14 15.87 31.34
C LYS A 325 18.61 16.27 31.44
N PHE A 326 19.14 16.45 32.67
CA PHE A 326 20.52 16.85 32.87
C PHE A 326 21.54 15.88 32.22
N LEU A 327 21.31 14.57 32.29
CA LEU A 327 22.15 13.56 31.64
C LEU A 327 21.98 13.59 30.11
N LEU A 328 20.73 13.74 29.65
CA LEU A 328 20.43 13.83 28.22
C LEU A 328 21.11 15.06 27.60
N ASP A 329 21.11 16.21 28.28
CA ASP A 329 21.75 17.42 27.83
C ASP A 329 23.29 17.25 27.76
N ILE A 330 23.90 16.56 28.77
CA ILE A 330 25.36 16.24 28.74
C ILE A 330 25.69 15.32 27.55
N SER A 331 24.86 14.29 27.32
CA SER A 331 25.15 13.32 26.25
C SER A 331 24.87 13.86 24.84
N SER A 332 23.96 14.81 24.69
CA SER A 332 23.59 15.42 23.41
C SER A 332 24.37 16.68 23.05
N ALA A 333 25.22 17.17 23.94
CA ALA A 333 26.01 18.40 23.72
C ALA A 333 26.88 18.29 22.45
N GLU A 334 26.86 19.35 21.61
CA GLU A 334 27.68 19.41 20.41
C GLU A 334 29.16 19.27 20.79
N ASN A 335 29.93 18.48 20.06
CA ASN A 335 31.34 18.17 20.28
C ASN A 335 31.69 17.39 21.56
N SER A 336 30.71 16.84 22.26
CA SER A 336 30.97 16.00 23.45
C SER A 336 31.64 14.66 23.14
N GLY A 337 31.49 14.15 21.92
CA GLY A 337 31.91 12.79 21.53
C GLY A 337 31.09 11.68 22.16
N LEU A 338 29.96 11.99 22.81
CA LEU A 338 29.11 11.07 23.54
C LEU A 338 27.90 10.55 22.74
N HIS A 339 27.86 10.79 21.43
CA HIS A 339 26.74 10.32 20.55
C HIS A 339 26.64 8.81 20.38
N VAL A 340 27.56 8.07 20.99
CA VAL A 340 27.53 6.59 21.04
C VAL A 340 26.53 6.03 22.04
N PHE A 341 26.05 6.85 22.99
CA PHE A 341 25.07 6.46 23.99
C PHE A 341 23.64 6.68 23.51
N ASP A 342 22.78 5.68 23.76
CA ASP A 342 21.35 5.71 23.40
C ASP A 342 20.49 5.59 24.68
N PHE A 343 20.64 6.54 25.62
CA PHE A 343 19.89 6.55 26.89
C PHE A 343 18.38 6.64 26.67
N LEU A 344 17.91 7.30 25.62
CA LEU A 344 16.49 7.41 25.31
C LEU A 344 15.88 6.04 25.00
N ALA A 345 16.57 5.23 24.18
CA ALA A 345 16.08 3.90 23.79
C ALA A 345 16.35 2.86 24.90
N ASN A 346 17.65 2.71 25.27
CA ASN A 346 18.09 1.57 26.07
C ASN A 346 17.86 1.75 27.58
N SER A 347 17.63 2.98 28.05
CA SER A 347 17.31 3.23 29.45
C SER A 347 15.85 3.62 29.64
N ILE A 348 15.39 4.73 29.03
CA ILE A 348 14.05 5.26 29.29
C ILE A 348 12.97 4.42 28.60
N LEU A 349 13.01 4.28 27.29
CA LEU A 349 11.96 3.56 26.54
C LEU A 349 11.90 2.08 26.94
N LYS A 350 13.07 1.46 27.19
CA LYS A 350 13.16 0.06 27.64
C LYS A 350 12.46 -0.13 28.98
N GLU A 351 12.66 0.75 29.95
CA GLU A 351 12.01 0.65 31.26
C GLU A 351 10.51 0.94 31.18
N VAL A 352 10.11 1.95 30.39
CA VAL A 352 8.69 2.24 30.16
C VAL A 352 7.98 1.03 29.55
N LEU A 353 8.58 0.41 28.52
CA LEU A 353 8.04 -0.81 27.91
C LEU A 353 7.88 -1.93 28.93
N SER A 354 8.93 -2.20 29.73
CA SER A 354 8.92 -3.22 30.78
C SER A 354 7.85 -2.95 31.85
N ALA A 355 7.70 -1.68 32.25
CA ALA A 355 6.71 -1.28 33.26
C ALA A 355 5.28 -1.44 32.76
N ILE A 356 4.99 -1.06 31.50
CA ILE A 356 3.66 -1.24 30.90
C ILE A 356 3.36 -2.73 30.74
N GLN A 357 4.30 -3.52 30.26
CA GLN A 357 4.12 -4.97 30.09
C GLN A 357 3.79 -5.68 31.41
N LYS A 358 4.43 -5.28 32.50
CA LYS A 358 4.27 -5.88 33.84
C LYS A 358 3.11 -5.28 34.63
N GLY A 359 2.93 -3.95 34.59
CA GLY A 359 1.96 -3.23 35.38
C GLY A 359 0.58 -3.07 34.72
N LYS A 360 0.55 -2.88 33.39
CA LYS A 360 -0.68 -2.67 32.60
C LYS A 360 -0.70 -3.50 31.32
N PRO A 361 -0.63 -4.84 31.38
CA PRO A 361 -0.54 -5.70 30.17
C PRO A 361 -1.76 -5.55 29.25
N GLY A 362 -2.91 -5.14 29.78
CA GLY A 362 -4.11 -4.86 29.00
C GLY A 362 -4.03 -3.61 28.11
N ALA A 363 -3.05 -2.73 28.33
CA ALA A 363 -2.91 -1.50 27.55
C ALA A 363 -2.66 -1.75 26.05
N PHE A 364 -1.95 -2.83 25.73
CA PHE A 364 -1.65 -3.25 24.35
C PHE A 364 -2.74 -4.13 23.73
N SER A 365 -3.79 -4.48 24.49
CA SER A 365 -4.83 -5.39 24.02
C SER A 365 -5.82 -4.70 23.08
N PRO A 366 -5.99 -5.15 21.84
CA PRO A 366 -6.96 -4.58 20.89
C PRO A 366 -8.41 -4.96 21.21
N GLY A 367 -8.67 -5.80 22.22
CA GLY A 367 -10.03 -6.27 22.57
C GLY A 367 -11.01 -5.16 22.97
N ARG A 368 -10.50 -4.00 23.38
CA ARG A 368 -11.27 -2.75 23.56
C ARG A 368 -10.75 -1.69 22.60
N PRO A 369 -11.32 -1.61 21.39
CA PRO A 369 -10.73 -0.79 20.32
C PRO A 369 -10.59 0.70 20.66
N THR A 370 -11.52 1.27 21.40
CA THR A 370 -11.49 2.69 21.79
C THR A 370 -10.37 2.99 22.79
N GLU A 371 -10.20 2.17 23.82
CA GLU A 371 -9.13 2.30 24.81
C GLU A 371 -7.77 2.03 24.16
N PHE A 372 -7.69 0.99 23.32
CA PHE A 372 -6.48 0.68 22.57
C PHE A 372 -6.01 1.85 21.73
N LEU A 373 -6.92 2.48 20.97
CA LEU A 373 -6.57 3.63 20.12
C LEU A 373 -6.13 4.84 20.95
N LYS A 374 -6.80 5.10 22.08
CA LYS A 374 -6.41 6.17 23.00
C LYS A 374 -4.99 5.93 23.52
N ASN A 375 -4.72 4.73 24.02
CA ASN A 375 -3.40 4.33 24.52
C ASN A 375 -2.32 4.39 23.43
N TYR A 376 -2.65 3.96 22.22
CA TYR A 376 -1.75 4.02 21.07
C TYR A 376 -1.39 5.47 20.71
N LYS A 377 -2.37 6.38 20.63
CA LYS A 377 -2.13 7.80 20.36
C LYS A 377 -1.27 8.43 21.45
N SER A 378 -1.59 8.20 22.72
CA SER A 378 -0.79 8.69 23.85
C SER A 378 0.64 8.15 23.82
N SER A 379 0.85 6.91 23.33
CA SER A 379 2.18 6.33 23.14
C SER A 379 2.95 6.97 22.01
N LEU A 380 2.29 7.31 20.89
CA LEU A 380 2.91 8.07 19.81
C LEU A 380 3.31 9.47 20.26
N ASP A 381 2.47 10.15 21.05
CA ASP A 381 2.77 11.46 21.63
C ASP A 381 3.93 11.38 22.62
N PHE A 382 4.04 10.29 23.36
CA PHE A 382 5.19 10.03 24.23
C PHE A 382 6.47 9.80 23.44
N LEU A 383 6.41 9.02 22.36
CA LEU A 383 7.57 8.81 21.46
C LEU A 383 7.99 10.12 20.79
N ALA A 384 7.04 10.92 20.31
CA ALA A 384 7.32 12.24 19.75
C ALA A 384 7.98 13.19 20.77
N TYR A 385 7.57 13.12 22.04
CA TYR A 385 8.22 13.84 23.12
C TYR A 385 9.68 13.38 23.31
N LEU A 386 9.95 12.08 23.33
CA LEU A 386 11.32 11.56 23.41
C LEU A 386 12.16 11.96 22.18
N GLU A 387 11.57 11.96 20.99
CA GLU A 387 12.23 12.41 19.77
C GLU A 387 12.65 13.89 19.84
N GLY A 388 11.94 14.70 20.62
CA GLY A 388 12.28 16.11 20.89
C GLY A 388 13.64 16.31 21.58
N TYR A 389 14.16 15.28 22.28
CA TYR A 389 15.52 15.30 22.85
C TYR A 389 16.62 14.94 21.85
N CYS A 390 16.27 14.47 20.66
CA CYS A 390 17.23 14.15 19.63
C CYS A 390 17.76 15.43 18.97
N PRO A 391 19.09 15.65 18.91
CA PRO A 391 19.66 16.93 18.42
C PRO A 391 19.52 17.11 16.91
N SER A 392 19.24 16.06 16.14
CA SER A 392 19.18 16.13 14.68
C SER A 392 18.19 15.11 14.10
N ARG A 393 17.79 15.34 12.85
CA ARG A 393 16.96 14.36 12.09
C ARG A 393 17.64 13.00 11.95
N SER A 394 18.95 12.97 11.84
CA SER A 394 19.73 11.72 11.80
C SER A 394 19.64 10.97 13.13
N ALA A 395 19.70 11.69 14.27
CA ALA A 395 19.54 11.10 15.60
C ALA A 395 18.12 10.53 15.80
N VAL A 396 17.09 11.23 15.31
CA VAL A 396 15.71 10.70 15.30
C VAL A 396 15.61 9.43 14.46
N ALA A 397 16.22 9.41 13.28
CA ALA A 397 16.21 8.21 12.42
C ALA A 397 16.94 7.04 13.10
N LYS A 398 18.07 7.30 13.78
CA LYS A 398 18.79 6.31 14.59
C LYS A 398 17.91 5.78 15.74
N PHE A 399 17.29 6.66 16.51
CA PHE A 399 16.39 6.30 17.62
C PHE A 399 15.23 5.41 17.15
N ARG A 400 14.62 5.74 16.02
CA ARG A 400 13.55 4.92 15.42
C ARG A 400 14.02 3.56 14.91
N SER A 401 15.31 3.42 14.57
CA SER A 401 15.90 2.14 14.13
C SER A 401 16.37 1.25 15.28
N GLU A 402 16.39 1.76 16.51
CA GLU A 402 16.78 0.97 17.68
C GLU A 402 15.82 -0.21 17.93
N ALA A 403 16.40 -1.34 18.36
CA ALA A 403 15.66 -2.58 18.58
C ALA A 403 14.50 -2.40 19.57
N ILE A 404 14.70 -1.60 20.62
CA ILE A 404 13.69 -1.32 21.66
C ILE A 404 12.52 -0.49 21.10
N TYR A 405 12.82 0.50 20.24
CA TYR A 405 11.76 1.27 19.58
C TYR A 405 10.89 0.38 18.70
N ILE A 406 11.53 -0.48 17.91
CA ILE A 406 10.84 -1.43 17.04
C ILE A 406 10.03 -2.43 17.88
N GLU A 407 10.58 -2.91 18.98
CA GLU A 407 9.89 -3.81 19.91
C GLU A 407 8.68 -3.14 20.55
N PHE A 408 8.82 -1.88 21.01
CA PHE A 408 7.71 -1.09 21.54
C PHE A 408 6.59 -0.93 20.51
N MET A 409 6.91 -0.60 19.27
CA MET A 409 5.91 -0.46 18.19
C MET A 409 5.26 -1.78 17.80
N LYS A 410 5.98 -2.91 17.90
CA LYS A 410 5.43 -4.26 17.65
C LYS A 410 4.39 -4.70 18.67
N GLN A 411 4.40 -4.17 19.90
CA GLN A 411 3.37 -4.46 20.91
C GLN A 411 1.98 -3.99 20.43
N TRP A 412 1.95 -2.92 19.63
CA TRP A 412 0.71 -2.37 19.09
C TRP A 412 0.28 -3.15 17.85
N ASN A 413 -0.60 -4.15 18.07
CA ASN A 413 -1.11 -4.94 16.95
C ASN A 413 -2.22 -4.21 16.21
N ILE A 414 -1.84 -3.20 15.41
CA ILE A 414 -2.75 -2.39 14.60
C ILE A 414 -3.53 -3.24 13.59
N GLY A 415 -2.95 -4.36 13.12
CA GLY A 415 -3.63 -5.28 12.21
C GLY A 415 -4.87 -5.92 12.84
N VAL A 416 -4.79 -6.36 14.10
CA VAL A 416 -5.94 -6.90 14.84
C VAL A 416 -6.94 -5.80 15.17
N TYR A 417 -6.46 -4.62 15.60
CA TYR A 417 -7.32 -3.46 15.82
C TYR A 417 -8.16 -3.13 14.58
N PHE A 418 -7.51 -3.03 13.41
CA PHE A 418 -8.22 -2.78 12.15
C PHE A 418 -9.25 -3.90 11.86
N SER A 419 -8.89 -5.16 12.09
CA SER A 419 -9.81 -6.28 11.86
C SER A 419 -11.07 -6.20 12.73
N LEU A 420 -10.92 -5.78 13.99
CA LEU A 420 -12.05 -5.57 14.90
C LEU A 420 -12.93 -4.39 14.43
N ARG A 421 -12.32 -3.27 14.07
CA ARG A 421 -13.05 -2.13 13.50
C ARG A 421 -13.72 -2.46 12.17
N PHE A 422 -13.04 -3.24 11.33
CA PHE A 422 -13.63 -3.74 10.09
C PHE A 422 -14.89 -4.58 10.37
N GLN A 423 -14.82 -5.52 11.32
CA GLN A 423 -15.97 -6.35 11.67
C GLN A 423 -17.12 -5.52 12.24
N GLU A 424 -16.82 -4.54 13.08
CA GLU A 424 -17.82 -3.63 13.66
C GLU A 424 -18.52 -2.81 12.55
N ILE A 425 -17.75 -2.12 11.70
CA ILE A 425 -18.27 -1.20 10.68
C ILE A 425 -18.94 -1.98 9.53
N ALA A 426 -18.25 -2.95 8.97
CA ALA A 426 -18.80 -3.75 7.86
C ALA A 426 -19.95 -4.64 8.32
N GLY A 427 -19.85 -5.22 9.52
CA GLY A 427 -20.91 -6.04 10.09
C GLY A 427 -22.19 -5.26 10.39
N SER A 428 -22.09 -4.00 10.80
CA SER A 428 -23.24 -3.09 10.96
C SER A 428 -23.99 -2.92 9.62
N LEU A 429 -23.27 -2.61 8.54
CA LEU A 429 -23.87 -2.51 7.21
C LEU A 429 -24.42 -3.85 6.73
N ASP A 430 -23.65 -4.94 6.83
CA ASP A 430 -24.06 -6.25 6.37
C ASP A 430 -25.33 -6.73 7.09
N SER A 431 -25.47 -6.48 8.39
CA SER A 431 -26.68 -6.82 9.16
C SER A 431 -27.91 -6.08 8.65
N MET A 432 -27.75 -4.82 8.25
CA MET A 432 -28.83 -4.02 7.68
C MET A 432 -29.16 -4.44 6.24
N LEU A 433 -28.19 -4.85 5.44
CA LEU A 433 -28.40 -5.31 4.06
C LEU A 433 -28.97 -6.73 3.98
N THR A 434 -28.88 -7.53 5.04
CA THR A 434 -29.51 -8.87 5.10
C THR A 434 -31.01 -8.81 5.40
N THR A 435 -31.55 -7.64 5.75
CA THR A 435 -33.01 -7.50 5.94
C THR A 435 -33.74 -7.72 4.62
N SER A 436 -34.80 -8.49 4.65
CA SER A 436 -35.61 -8.87 3.46
C SER A 436 -36.50 -7.73 2.93
N SER A 437 -36.51 -6.57 3.59
CA SER A 437 -37.35 -5.43 3.21
C SER A 437 -36.61 -4.10 3.42
N LEU A 438 -37.07 -3.09 2.67
CA LEU A 438 -36.63 -1.71 2.89
C LEU A 438 -37.22 -1.20 4.21
N VAL A 439 -36.37 -0.55 5.05
CA VAL A 439 -36.77 -0.02 6.36
C VAL A 439 -36.75 1.51 6.32
N PRO A 440 -37.89 2.17 6.21
CA PRO A 440 -37.97 3.63 6.25
C PRO A 440 -37.53 4.18 7.62
N VAL A 441 -36.89 5.33 7.62
CA VAL A 441 -36.55 6.07 8.84
C VAL A 441 -37.82 6.67 9.44
N GLN A 442 -38.10 6.35 10.71
CA GLN A 442 -39.25 6.92 11.42
C GLN A 442 -38.85 8.28 12.06
N ASN A 443 -39.73 9.28 11.97
CA ASN A 443 -39.48 10.64 12.49
C ASN A 443 -39.29 10.71 14.03
N SER A 444 -39.50 9.62 14.76
CA SER A 444 -39.27 9.51 16.19
C SER A 444 -37.79 9.36 16.58
N ASP A 445 -36.94 8.96 15.65
CA ASP A 445 -35.50 8.76 15.87
C ASP A 445 -34.68 10.06 15.66
N ALA A 446 -35.35 11.23 15.51
CA ALA A 446 -34.77 12.53 15.20
C ALA A 446 -33.95 13.18 16.35
N GLY A 447 -33.38 12.36 17.25
CA GLY A 447 -32.47 12.83 18.32
C GLY A 447 -31.07 13.21 17.81
N GLU A 448 -30.64 12.74 16.64
CA GLU A 448 -29.34 13.04 16.08
C GLU A 448 -29.45 13.85 14.77
N LYS A 449 -29.04 15.10 14.86
CA LYS A 449 -29.17 16.19 13.86
C LYS A 449 -28.45 16.00 12.51
N ASN A 450 -27.80 14.87 12.24
CA ASN A 450 -26.88 14.74 11.11
C ASN A 450 -27.38 13.98 9.87
N TYR A 451 -28.65 13.48 9.87
CA TYR A 451 -29.13 12.62 8.78
C TYR A 451 -30.43 13.11 8.12
N GLN A 452 -30.69 14.41 8.16
CA GLN A 452 -31.96 15.03 7.76
C GLN A 452 -32.36 14.84 6.27
N GLY A 453 -31.56 14.12 5.47
CA GLY A 453 -31.84 13.95 4.03
C GLY A 453 -32.11 12.51 3.58
N LEU A 454 -31.77 11.47 4.35
CA LEU A 454 -31.93 10.08 3.96
C LEU A 454 -33.28 9.50 4.45
N THR A 455 -33.84 8.60 3.65
CA THR A 455 -35.17 8.02 3.90
C THR A 455 -35.13 6.56 4.35
N LEU A 456 -34.06 5.81 4.04
CA LEU A 456 -33.91 4.39 4.36
C LEU A 456 -32.84 4.19 5.44
N LYS A 457 -33.08 3.32 6.42
CA LYS A 457 -32.09 2.95 7.45
C LYS A 457 -30.84 2.32 6.85
N GLN A 458 -30.96 1.54 5.77
CA GLN A 458 -29.84 0.97 5.03
C GLN A 458 -28.89 2.05 4.49
N SER A 459 -29.44 3.12 3.94
CA SER A 459 -28.69 4.27 3.41
C SER A 459 -28.02 5.07 4.53
N VAL A 460 -28.74 5.26 5.63
CA VAL A 460 -28.20 5.91 6.84
C VAL A 460 -27.01 5.12 7.38
N THR A 461 -27.17 3.81 7.54
CA THR A 461 -26.10 2.94 8.05
C THR A 461 -24.88 2.93 7.13
N LEU A 462 -25.07 3.00 5.81
CA LEU A 462 -23.96 3.14 4.86
C LEU A 462 -23.19 4.45 5.13
N LEU A 463 -23.90 5.59 5.19
CA LEU A 463 -23.27 6.90 5.40
C LEU A 463 -22.57 6.98 6.77
N GLU A 464 -23.17 6.42 7.81
CA GLU A 464 -22.56 6.28 9.13
C GLU A 464 -21.30 5.42 9.10
N SER A 465 -21.36 4.28 8.43
CA SER A 465 -20.22 3.37 8.27
C SER A 465 -19.07 4.04 7.52
N LEU A 466 -19.36 4.81 6.45
CA LEU A 466 -18.37 5.57 5.71
C LEU A 466 -17.71 6.66 6.59
N ARG A 467 -18.52 7.43 7.32
CA ARG A 467 -18.01 8.46 8.24
C ARG A 467 -17.25 7.86 9.41
N SER A 468 -17.69 6.70 9.91
CA SER A 468 -17.01 6.00 11.01
C SER A 468 -15.60 5.55 10.66
N CYS A 469 -15.31 5.24 9.39
CA CYS A 469 -13.96 4.89 8.94
C CYS A 469 -12.94 6.03 9.17
N TRP A 470 -13.38 7.27 9.17
CA TRP A 470 -12.54 8.48 9.21
C TRP A 470 -12.70 9.31 10.49
N ARG A 471 -13.42 8.78 11.47
CA ARG A 471 -13.53 9.44 12.77
C ARG A 471 -12.20 9.41 13.51
N GLU A 472 -11.91 10.44 14.27
CA GLU A 472 -10.68 10.55 15.07
C GLU A 472 -10.54 9.42 16.11
N ASP A 473 -11.66 8.91 16.63
CA ASP A 473 -11.71 7.83 17.60
C ASP A 473 -11.64 6.42 16.95
N VAL A 474 -11.48 6.34 15.64
CA VAL A 474 -11.36 5.10 14.87
C VAL A 474 -10.11 5.07 13.99
N LEU A 475 -9.80 6.18 13.34
CA LEU A 475 -8.73 6.25 12.35
C LEU A 475 -7.34 6.13 12.99
N VAL A 476 -6.54 5.24 12.40
CA VAL A 476 -5.09 5.16 12.60
C VAL A 476 -4.40 5.52 11.30
N LEU A 477 -3.65 6.62 11.27
CA LEU A 477 -3.03 7.14 10.04
C LEU A 477 -2.08 6.14 9.36
N SER A 478 -1.40 5.30 10.14
CA SER A 478 -0.49 4.27 9.59
C SER A 478 -1.19 3.15 8.81
N CYS A 479 -2.53 3.05 8.89
CA CYS A 479 -3.32 2.09 8.12
C CYS A 479 -4.51 2.76 7.40
N SER A 480 -4.37 4.03 7.05
CA SER A 480 -5.38 4.80 6.29
C SER A 480 -5.71 4.17 4.92
N ASP A 481 -4.75 3.49 4.30
CA ASP A 481 -4.94 2.68 3.09
C ASP A 481 -6.01 1.59 3.26
N ARG A 482 -6.01 0.93 4.41
CA ARG A 482 -7.00 -0.12 4.75
C ARG A 482 -8.37 0.46 5.02
N PHE A 483 -8.45 1.61 5.71
CA PHE A 483 -9.71 2.31 5.93
C PHE A 483 -10.29 2.87 4.63
N LEU A 484 -9.45 3.37 3.71
CA LEU A 484 -9.90 3.76 2.38
C LEU A 484 -10.47 2.57 1.61
N ARG A 485 -9.75 1.44 1.63
CA ARG A 485 -10.24 0.20 1.00
C ARG A 485 -11.56 -0.25 1.60
N LEU A 486 -11.71 -0.20 2.93
CA LEU A 486 -12.96 -0.51 3.60
C LEU A 486 -14.08 0.40 3.11
N SER A 487 -13.85 1.72 3.05
CA SER A 487 -14.85 2.69 2.55
C SER A 487 -15.32 2.37 1.13
N LEU A 488 -14.39 2.05 0.23
CA LEU A 488 -14.72 1.66 -1.14
C LEU A 488 -15.47 0.31 -1.20
N GLN A 489 -15.13 -0.63 -0.31
CA GLN A 489 -15.84 -1.90 -0.19
C GLN A 489 -17.26 -1.72 0.32
N LEU A 490 -17.50 -0.80 1.27
CA LEU A 490 -18.83 -0.49 1.76
C LEU A 490 -19.72 0.08 0.64
N LEU A 491 -19.20 1.02 -0.15
CA LEU A 491 -19.86 1.56 -1.34
C LEU A 491 -20.19 0.45 -2.35
N SER A 492 -19.22 -0.41 -2.64
CA SER A 492 -19.38 -1.53 -3.57
C SER A 492 -20.41 -2.56 -3.07
N ARG A 493 -20.41 -2.89 -1.78
CA ARG A 493 -21.38 -3.80 -1.17
C ARG A 493 -22.80 -3.28 -1.29
N TYR A 494 -22.99 -2.00 -0.99
CA TYR A 494 -24.30 -1.35 -1.10
C TYR A 494 -24.77 -1.30 -2.56
N SER A 495 -23.89 -0.95 -3.50
CA SER A 495 -24.17 -0.97 -4.93
C SER A 495 -24.56 -2.37 -5.43
N SER A 496 -23.80 -3.37 -4.98
CA SER A 496 -24.06 -4.79 -5.32
C SER A 496 -25.39 -5.28 -4.74
N TRP A 497 -25.72 -4.89 -3.51
CA TRP A 497 -27.00 -5.21 -2.87
C TRP A 497 -28.18 -4.63 -3.66
N LEU A 498 -28.09 -3.35 -4.07
CA LEU A 498 -29.11 -2.71 -4.90
C LEU A 498 -29.26 -3.45 -6.24
N SER A 499 -28.17 -3.71 -6.94
CA SER A 499 -28.18 -4.38 -8.25
C SER A 499 -28.71 -5.81 -8.17
N SER A 500 -28.31 -6.54 -7.13
CA SER A 500 -28.76 -7.93 -6.91
C SER A 500 -30.23 -7.99 -6.59
N GLY A 501 -30.78 -7.07 -5.79
CA GLY A 501 -32.19 -6.96 -5.51
C GLY A 501 -33.02 -6.70 -6.78
N LEU A 502 -32.57 -5.73 -7.61
CA LEU A 502 -33.25 -5.46 -8.91
C LEU A 502 -33.21 -6.65 -9.85
N THR A 503 -32.11 -7.39 -9.87
CA THR A 503 -31.98 -8.61 -10.70
C THR A 503 -32.88 -9.72 -10.17
N ALA A 504 -33.00 -9.90 -8.87
CA ALA A 504 -33.90 -10.87 -8.24
C ALA A 504 -35.37 -10.59 -8.60
N ARG A 505 -35.76 -9.30 -8.54
CA ARG A 505 -37.10 -8.87 -8.96
C ARG A 505 -37.41 -9.24 -10.42
N LYS A 506 -36.46 -8.96 -11.33
CA LYS A 506 -36.62 -9.23 -12.76
C LYS A 506 -36.74 -10.72 -13.08
N ASN A 507 -36.03 -11.58 -12.35
CA ASN A 507 -35.99 -13.01 -12.61
C ASN A 507 -37.09 -13.82 -11.88
N HIS A 508 -37.93 -13.18 -11.07
CA HIS A 508 -38.90 -13.82 -10.20
C HIS A 508 -38.38 -15.00 -9.37
N ASN A 509 -37.07 -15.04 -9.10
CA ASN A 509 -36.43 -16.13 -8.39
C ASN A 509 -36.50 -15.92 -6.87
N THR A 510 -37.24 -16.79 -6.21
CA THR A 510 -37.35 -16.89 -4.75
C THR A 510 -36.15 -17.58 -4.07
N SER A 511 -35.20 -18.11 -4.85
CA SER A 511 -34.02 -18.86 -4.36
C SER A 511 -32.72 -18.08 -4.46
N THR A 512 -32.71 -16.79 -4.11
CA THR A 512 -31.52 -15.94 -4.12
C THR A 512 -30.89 -15.83 -2.74
N SER A 513 -29.62 -15.46 -2.71
CA SER A 513 -28.82 -15.22 -1.49
C SER A 513 -29.58 -14.33 -0.48
N PRO A 514 -29.42 -14.54 0.84
CA PRO A 514 -30.08 -13.71 1.84
C PRO A 514 -29.73 -12.23 1.63
N GLY A 515 -30.75 -11.37 1.68
CA GLY A 515 -30.61 -9.92 1.45
C GLY A 515 -30.92 -9.43 0.03
N CYS A 516 -31.10 -10.31 -0.97
CA CYS A 516 -31.48 -9.91 -2.32
C CYS A 516 -33.03 -9.80 -2.52
N GLU A 517 -33.79 -10.12 -1.52
CA GLU A 517 -35.26 -10.18 -1.59
C GLU A 517 -35.98 -8.83 -1.45
N TRP A 518 -35.25 -7.78 -1.03
CA TRP A 518 -35.80 -6.46 -0.74
C TRP A 518 -36.60 -5.87 -1.89
N ALA A 519 -36.13 -6.02 -3.14
CA ALA A 519 -36.79 -5.47 -4.31
C ALA A 519 -37.99 -6.31 -4.77
N VAL A 520 -38.04 -7.60 -4.41
CA VAL A 520 -39.20 -8.49 -4.70
C VAL A 520 -40.35 -8.15 -3.78
N SER A 521 -40.08 -7.86 -2.50
CA SER A 521 -41.09 -7.50 -1.50
C SER A 521 -41.51 -6.02 -1.54
N ALA A 522 -40.69 -5.16 -2.18
CA ALA A 522 -40.91 -3.73 -2.22
C ALA A 522 -42.10 -3.32 -3.10
N VAL A 523 -42.93 -2.41 -2.58
CA VAL A 523 -43.98 -1.73 -3.34
C VAL A 523 -43.32 -0.69 -4.26
N ILE A 524 -43.99 -0.35 -5.38
CA ILE A 524 -43.42 0.62 -6.36
C ILE A 524 -43.04 1.95 -5.70
N ASP A 525 -43.83 2.42 -4.76
CA ASP A 525 -43.62 3.68 -4.02
C ASP A 525 -42.35 3.64 -3.13
N ASP A 526 -41.86 2.46 -2.75
CA ASP A 526 -40.66 2.33 -1.94
C ASP A 526 -39.38 2.58 -2.78
N PHE A 527 -39.46 2.37 -4.10
CA PHE A 527 -38.33 2.72 -5.00
C PHE A 527 -38.07 4.22 -5.08
N ILE A 528 -39.07 5.06 -4.74
CA ILE A 528 -38.90 6.49 -4.64
C ILE A 528 -37.82 6.81 -3.58
N PHE A 529 -37.85 6.13 -2.45
CA PHE A 529 -36.86 6.27 -1.40
C PHE A 529 -35.47 5.83 -1.87
N VAL A 530 -35.41 4.75 -2.64
CA VAL A 530 -34.12 4.25 -3.19
C VAL A 530 -33.51 5.27 -4.15
N ILE A 531 -34.32 5.84 -5.07
CA ILE A 531 -33.85 6.86 -6.01
C ILE A 531 -33.36 8.10 -5.28
N HIS A 532 -34.15 8.58 -4.31
CA HIS A 532 -33.79 9.73 -3.50
C HIS A 532 -32.48 9.52 -2.75
N ASP A 533 -32.34 8.39 -2.08
CA ASP A 533 -31.17 8.08 -1.25
C ASP A 533 -29.91 7.86 -2.08
N ILE A 534 -30.01 7.26 -3.29
CA ILE A 534 -28.86 7.13 -4.22
C ILE A 534 -28.32 8.52 -4.58
N ARG A 535 -29.18 9.45 -4.92
CA ARG A 535 -28.78 10.82 -5.29
C ARG A 535 -28.15 11.54 -4.12
N TYR A 536 -28.79 11.47 -2.97
CA TYR A 536 -28.29 12.10 -1.74
C TYR A 536 -26.93 11.53 -1.33
N LEU A 537 -26.77 10.19 -1.37
CA LEU A 537 -25.52 9.54 -1.06
C LEU A 537 -24.41 9.90 -2.07
N GLU A 538 -24.71 9.98 -3.36
CA GLU A 538 -23.74 10.39 -4.38
C GLU A 538 -23.26 11.81 -4.12
N GLU A 539 -24.19 12.74 -3.81
CA GLU A 539 -23.86 14.12 -3.47
C GLU A 539 -23.00 14.21 -2.20
N GLN A 540 -23.36 13.48 -1.15
CA GLN A 540 -22.58 13.43 0.09
C GLN A 540 -21.19 12.85 -0.11
N VAL A 541 -21.07 11.77 -0.91
CA VAL A 541 -19.77 11.13 -1.23
C VAL A 541 -18.88 12.08 -2.03
N ARG A 542 -19.45 12.81 -2.99
CA ARG A 542 -18.70 13.79 -3.82
C ARG A 542 -18.34 15.08 -3.08
N GLY A 543 -19.17 15.50 -2.14
CA GLY A 543 -19.02 16.73 -1.40
C GLY A 543 -18.27 16.53 -0.09
N ASP A 544 -19.04 16.58 1.01
CA ASP A 544 -18.52 16.64 2.37
C ASP A 544 -17.61 15.47 2.74
N TYR A 545 -17.99 14.25 2.34
CA TYR A 545 -17.21 13.07 2.65
C TYR A 545 -15.82 13.10 1.96
N LEU A 546 -15.78 13.41 0.66
CA LEU A 546 -14.53 13.52 -0.08
C LEU A 546 -13.63 14.59 0.51
N GLN A 547 -14.18 15.78 0.80
CA GLN A 547 -13.42 16.88 1.38
C GLN A 547 -12.84 16.50 2.75
N HIS A 548 -13.62 15.85 3.60
CA HIS A 548 -13.16 15.39 4.90
C HIS A 548 -12.00 14.40 4.80
N VAL A 549 -12.10 13.42 3.90
CA VAL A 549 -11.03 12.43 3.66
C VAL A 549 -9.75 13.11 3.16
N LEU A 550 -9.86 14.02 2.18
CA LEU A 550 -8.70 14.73 1.63
C LEU A 550 -8.04 15.66 2.67
N GLN A 551 -8.83 16.27 3.55
CA GLN A 551 -8.31 17.09 4.63
C GLN A 551 -7.50 16.26 5.63
N LEU A 552 -7.99 15.09 6.04
CA LEU A 552 -7.27 14.18 6.95
C LEU A 552 -5.98 13.64 6.35
N LEU A 553 -5.97 13.45 5.04
CA LEU A 553 -4.81 12.91 4.29
C LEU A 553 -3.95 14.00 3.64
N SER A 554 -4.12 15.26 4.01
CA SER A 554 -3.42 16.42 3.41
C SER A 554 -1.89 16.34 3.46
N SER A 555 -1.32 15.50 4.32
CA SER A 555 0.12 15.23 4.40
C SER A 555 0.67 14.32 3.29
N CYS A 556 -0.22 13.68 2.50
CA CYS A 556 0.18 12.82 1.39
C CYS A 556 0.62 13.64 0.16
N SER A 557 1.35 12.99 -0.77
CA SER A 557 1.73 13.62 -2.03
C SER A 557 0.50 13.98 -2.89
N PRO A 558 0.57 15.04 -3.72
CA PRO A 558 -0.54 15.46 -4.57
C PRO A 558 -1.07 14.35 -5.50
N ASP A 559 -0.17 13.52 -6.04
CA ASP A 559 -0.53 12.42 -6.94
C ASP A 559 -1.35 11.35 -6.23
N VAL A 560 -1.00 11.05 -4.96
CA VAL A 560 -1.74 10.11 -4.12
C VAL A 560 -3.12 10.68 -3.78
N LEU A 561 -3.20 11.97 -3.42
CA LEU A 561 -4.47 12.64 -3.13
C LEU A 561 -5.41 12.63 -4.34
N GLU A 562 -4.90 12.88 -5.55
CA GLU A 562 -5.72 12.82 -6.76
C GLU A 562 -6.19 11.38 -7.05
N SER A 563 -5.35 10.37 -6.82
CA SER A 563 -5.74 8.95 -6.96
C SER A 563 -6.82 8.55 -5.96
N ILE A 564 -6.74 9.02 -4.71
CA ILE A 564 -7.77 8.82 -3.67
C ILE A 564 -9.08 9.48 -4.10
N LYS A 565 -9.01 10.74 -4.53
CA LYS A 565 -10.17 11.50 -5.01
C LYS A 565 -10.87 10.77 -6.16
N GLN A 566 -10.12 10.33 -7.18
CA GLN A 566 -10.67 9.57 -8.30
C GLN A 566 -11.32 8.28 -7.85
N SER A 567 -10.71 7.54 -6.91
CA SER A 567 -11.25 6.28 -6.38
C SER A 567 -12.59 6.50 -5.66
N ILE A 568 -12.71 7.54 -4.85
CA ILE A 568 -13.96 7.88 -4.15
C ILE A 568 -15.03 8.33 -5.14
N LEU A 569 -14.67 9.17 -6.13
CA LEU A 569 -15.59 9.60 -7.17
C LEU A 569 -16.12 8.45 -8.01
N LEU A 570 -15.27 7.46 -8.34
CA LEU A 570 -15.69 6.23 -9.03
C LEU A 570 -16.67 5.42 -8.17
N GLY A 571 -16.45 5.34 -6.86
CA GLY A 571 -17.38 4.73 -5.91
C GLY A 571 -18.75 5.42 -5.93
N GLY A 572 -18.78 6.75 -5.93
CA GLY A 572 -20.01 7.54 -6.07
C GLY A 572 -20.71 7.35 -7.43
N GLN A 573 -19.93 7.30 -8.51
CA GLN A 573 -20.48 7.00 -9.86
C GLN A 573 -21.08 5.61 -9.94
N SER A 574 -20.50 4.62 -9.26
CA SER A 574 -21.05 3.26 -9.19
C SER A 574 -22.45 3.26 -8.58
N LEU A 575 -22.69 4.05 -7.53
CA LEU A 575 -24.02 4.26 -6.96
C LEU A 575 -24.99 4.91 -7.97
N LYS A 576 -24.54 5.99 -8.58
CA LYS A 576 -25.34 6.72 -9.57
C LYS A 576 -25.73 5.87 -10.78
N SER A 577 -24.86 4.97 -11.21
CA SER A 577 -25.13 4.07 -12.34
C SER A 577 -26.30 3.11 -12.10
N ILE A 578 -26.73 2.94 -10.84
CA ILE A 578 -27.87 2.09 -10.48
C ILE A 578 -29.19 2.84 -10.63
N GLU A 579 -29.19 4.17 -10.52
CA GLU A 579 -30.40 4.98 -10.61
C GLU A 579 -31.23 4.70 -11.88
N PRO A 580 -30.66 4.64 -13.09
CA PRO A 580 -31.42 4.30 -14.29
C PRO A 580 -32.04 2.90 -14.24
N LEU A 581 -31.39 1.95 -13.54
CA LEU A 581 -31.92 0.59 -13.38
C LEU A 581 -33.13 0.58 -12.44
N VAL A 582 -33.08 1.40 -11.39
CA VAL A 582 -34.22 1.58 -10.46
C VAL A 582 -35.38 2.24 -11.19
N ILE A 583 -35.15 3.31 -11.95
CA ILE A 583 -36.15 4.00 -12.76
C ILE A 583 -36.78 3.03 -13.74
N LYS A 584 -35.99 2.21 -14.41
CA LYS A 584 -36.49 1.18 -15.34
C LYS A 584 -37.40 0.18 -14.64
N ALA A 585 -37.05 -0.30 -13.44
CA ALA A 585 -37.87 -1.22 -12.68
C ALA A 585 -39.22 -0.59 -12.26
N VAL A 586 -39.21 0.70 -11.92
CA VAL A 586 -40.42 1.48 -11.64
C VAL A 586 -41.31 1.56 -12.89
N VAL A 587 -40.73 1.95 -14.03
CA VAL A 587 -41.45 2.06 -15.32
C VAL A 587 -42.01 0.73 -15.73
N GLU A 588 -41.23 -0.37 -15.72
CA GLU A 588 -41.71 -1.71 -16.04
C GLU A 588 -42.94 -2.10 -15.20
N SER A 589 -42.91 -1.81 -13.88
CA SER A 589 -44.06 -2.09 -13.00
C SER A 589 -45.27 -1.21 -13.29
N LEU A 590 -45.07 0.07 -13.64
CA LEU A 590 -46.17 0.96 -14.01
C LEU A 590 -46.80 0.55 -15.34
N VAL A 591 -45.96 0.19 -16.32
CA VAL A 591 -46.38 -0.31 -17.63
C VAL A 591 -47.21 -1.60 -17.47
N GLU A 592 -46.75 -2.55 -16.64
CA GLU A 592 -47.46 -3.79 -16.38
C GLU A 592 -48.90 -3.56 -15.88
N LYS A 593 -49.06 -2.65 -14.89
CA LYS A 593 -50.38 -2.23 -14.39
C LYS A 593 -51.23 -1.55 -15.47
N SER A 594 -50.63 -0.72 -16.30
CA SER A 594 -51.32 -0.02 -17.40
C SER A 594 -51.73 -0.98 -18.50
N VAL A 595 -50.93 -2.03 -18.77
CA VAL A 595 -51.23 -3.07 -19.75
C VAL A 595 -52.43 -3.94 -19.32
N GLU A 596 -52.66 -4.11 -18.00
CA GLU A 596 -53.87 -4.82 -17.51
C GLU A 596 -55.15 -4.12 -18.02
N ASP A 597 -55.23 -2.80 -17.94
CA ASP A 597 -56.33 -2.02 -18.47
C ASP A 597 -56.38 -2.09 -20.01
N LEU A 598 -55.22 -2.03 -20.69
CA LEU A 598 -55.15 -2.17 -22.14
C LEU A 598 -55.66 -3.54 -22.67
N ARG A 599 -55.54 -4.62 -21.90
CA ARG A 599 -56.04 -5.94 -22.25
C ARG A 599 -57.57 -5.97 -22.48
N GLN A 600 -58.30 -5.01 -21.88
CA GLN A 600 -59.73 -4.87 -22.08
C GLN A 600 -60.07 -4.47 -23.53
N MET A 601 -59.11 -3.93 -24.29
CA MET A 601 -59.23 -3.64 -25.74
C MET A 601 -59.70 -4.85 -26.56
N LYS A 602 -59.31 -6.09 -26.14
CA LYS A 602 -59.74 -7.32 -26.79
C LYS A 602 -61.27 -7.44 -26.82
N GLY A 603 -62.02 -6.83 -25.91
CA GLY A 603 -63.48 -6.77 -25.86
C GLY A 603 -64.11 -5.97 -27.01
N ILE A 604 -63.37 -5.04 -27.64
CA ILE A 604 -63.82 -4.27 -28.80
C ILE A 604 -64.17 -5.18 -29.95
N THR A 605 -63.41 -6.23 -30.22
CA THR A 605 -63.65 -7.20 -31.25
C THR A 605 -65.01 -7.97 -30.98
N ALA A 606 -65.23 -8.38 -29.73
CA ALA A 606 -66.47 -9.04 -29.35
C ALA A 606 -67.66 -8.09 -29.45
N THR A 607 -67.47 -6.81 -29.27
CA THR A 607 -68.55 -5.81 -29.33
C THR A 607 -69.02 -5.54 -30.74
N TYR A 608 -68.19 -5.54 -31.74
CA TYR A 608 -68.55 -5.21 -33.14
C TYR A 608 -68.55 -6.38 -34.07
N ARG A 609 -67.94 -7.51 -33.72
CA ARG A 609 -67.89 -8.68 -34.59
C ARG A 609 -69.28 -9.36 -34.65
N MET A 610 -69.82 -9.42 -35.90
CA MET A 610 -71.11 -10.03 -36.16
C MET A 610 -72.30 -9.44 -35.35
N THR A 611 -72.23 -8.20 -34.98
CA THR A 611 -73.25 -7.45 -34.26
C THR A 611 -73.72 -6.28 -35.14
N ASN A 612 -74.98 -6.01 -35.20
CA ASN A 612 -75.49 -4.84 -35.94
C ASN A 612 -75.38 -3.53 -35.13
N LYS A 613 -74.31 -3.37 -34.32
CA LYS A 613 -74.13 -2.13 -33.58
C LYS A 613 -73.78 -0.95 -34.51
N PRO A 614 -74.22 0.29 -34.15
CA PRO A 614 -73.92 1.47 -34.91
C PRO A 614 -72.45 1.82 -34.75
N LEU A 615 -71.94 2.79 -35.58
CA LEU A 615 -70.59 3.37 -35.45
C LEU A 615 -70.36 3.91 -34.02
N PRO A 616 -69.16 3.72 -33.47
CA PRO A 616 -68.83 4.26 -32.18
C PRO A 616 -68.81 5.79 -32.18
N VAL A 617 -69.33 6.38 -31.09
CA VAL A 617 -69.44 7.84 -30.94
C VAL A 617 -68.58 8.30 -29.75
N ARG A 618 -68.19 7.39 -28.83
CA ARG A 618 -67.42 7.68 -27.63
C ARG A 618 -66.28 6.71 -27.48
N HIS A 619 -65.18 7.19 -26.81
CA HIS A 619 -64.08 6.33 -26.42
C HIS A 619 -64.52 5.22 -25.48
N SER A 620 -63.74 4.17 -25.42
CA SER A 620 -63.96 3.04 -24.53
C SER A 620 -63.62 3.40 -23.06
N PRO A 621 -64.32 2.85 -22.05
CA PRO A 621 -64.10 3.19 -20.63
C PRO A 621 -62.68 2.86 -20.13
N TYR A 622 -62.00 1.84 -20.69
CA TYR A 622 -60.66 1.43 -20.27
C TYR A 622 -59.62 2.53 -20.49
N VAL A 623 -59.78 3.41 -21.48
CA VAL A 623 -58.80 4.44 -21.86
C VAL A 623 -58.50 5.37 -20.68
N SER A 624 -59.52 5.73 -19.90
CA SER A 624 -59.31 6.55 -18.68
C SER A 624 -58.56 5.82 -17.58
N GLY A 625 -58.50 4.49 -17.63
CA GLY A 625 -57.78 3.64 -16.69
C GLY A 625 -56.27 3.53 -16.99
N VAL A 626 -55.91 3.54 -18.30
CA VAL A 626 -54.54 3.21 -18.76
C VAL A 626 -53.44 4.05 -18.10
N LEU A 627 -53.63 5.35 -17.97
CA LEU A 627 -52.65 6.26 -17.37
C LEU A 627 -52.85 6.51 -15.87
N ARG A 628 -53.88 5.90 -15.26
CA ARG A 628 -54.19 6.07 -13.84
C ARG A 628 -53.06 5.61 -12.92
N PRO A 629 -52.40 4.43 -13.14
CA PRO A 629 -51.29 4.00 -12.30
C PRO A 629 -50.12 5.00 -12.37
N LEU A 630 -49.78 5.50 -13.54
CA LEU A 630 -48.72 6.48 -13.74
C LEU A 630 -49.04 7.83 -13.04
N LYS A 631 -50.27 8.33 -13.23
CA LYS A 631 -50.73 9.56 -12.59
C LYS A 631 -50.71 9.43 -11.07
N ALA A 632 -51.30 8.34 -10.55
CA ALA A 632 -51.32 8.12 -9.08
C ALA A 632 -49.93 8.01 -8.47
N PHE A 633 -48.96 7.43 -9.16
CA PHE A 633 -47.56 7.35 -8.73
C PHE A 633 -46.94 8.74 -8.70
N LEU A 634 -47.06 9.54 -9.78
CA LEU A 634 -46.41 10.85 -9.89
C LEU A 634 -47.04 11.92 -8.98
N ASP A 635 -48.35 11.87 -8.77
CA ASP A 635 -49.10 12.77 -7.90
C ASP A 635 -49.07 12.32 -6.42
N GLY A 636 -48.50 11.13 -6.15
CA GLY A 636 -48.37 10.60 -4.81
C GLY A 636 -47.52 11.52 -3.91
N GLU A 637 -47.88 11.57 -2.62
CA GLU A 637 -47.17 12.41 -1.63
C GLU A 637 -45.67 12.11 -1.56
N ARG A 638 -45.29 10.83 -1.68
CA ARG A 638 -43.88 10.41 -1.68
C ARG A 638 -43.14 10.93 -2.91
N ALA A 639 -43.74 10.81 -4.10
CA ALA A 639 -43.12 11.27 -5.36
C ALA A 639 -42.95 12.80 -5.38
N THR A 640 -43.97 13.53 -4.89
CA THR A 640 -43.89 14.99 -4.84
C THR A 640 -42.86 15.51 -3.85
N ARG A 641 -42.61 14.77 -2.76
CA ARG A 641 -41.68 15.17 -1.70
C ARG A 641 -40.23 14.77 -1.98
N TYR A 642 -40.00 13.57 -2.53
CA TYR A 642 -38.67 12.97 -2.60
C TYR A 642 -38.09 12.84 -4.01
N LEU A 643 -38.91 12.91 -5.09
CA LEU A 643 -38.39 12.89 -6.45
C LEU A 643 -38.14 14.32 -6.96
N ALA A 644 -36.96 14.54 -7.52
CA ALA A 644 -36.65 15.77 -8.24
C ALA A 644 -37.56 15.90 -9.49
N SER A 645 -37.83 17.16 -9.90
CA SER A 645 -38.66 17.45 -11.09
C SER A 645 -38.16 16.73 -12.34
N ASP A 646 -36.83 16.70 -12.53
CA ASP A 646 -36.20 16.08 -13.69
C ASP A 646 -36.43 14.58 -13.74
N THR A 647 -36.30 13.90 -12.59
CA THR A 647 -36.57 12.46 -12.47
C THR A 647 -38.05 12.12 -12.70
N ARG A 648 -38.93 12.96 -12.17
CA ARG A 648 -40.37 12.81 -12.40
C ARG A 648 -40.71 12.94 -13.87
N SER A 649 -40.13 13.92 -14.56
CA SER A 649 -40.25 14.10 -16.01
C SER A 649 -39.67 12.93 -16.79
N GLU A 650 -38.52 12.41 -16.36
CA GLU A 650 -37.86 11.25 -16.97
C GLU A 650 -38.74 10.00 -16.85
N ILE A 651 -39.23 9.69 -15.63
CA ILE A 651 -40.14 8.54 -15.41
C ILE A 651 -41.42 8.69 -16.24
N LEU A 652 -41.99 9.90 -16.28
CA LEU A 652 -43.18 10.19 -17.08
C LEU A 652 -42.96 9.90 -18.57
N HIS A 653 -41.84 10.41 -19.15
CA HIS A 653 -41.55 10.18 -20.54
C HIS A 653 -41.27 8.73 -20.89
N TYR A 654 -40.48 8.02 -20.08
CA TYR A 654 -40.20 6.60 -20.28
C TYR A 654 -41.47 5.75 -20.15
N ALA A 655 -42.25 5.95 -19.11
CA ALA A 655 -43.48 5.20 -18.90
C ALA A 655 -44.50 5.49 -20.00
N ALA A 656 -44.69 6.75 -20.40
CA ALA A 656 -45.58 7.13 -21.48
C ALA A 656 -45.17 6.48 -22.83
N THR A 657 -43.90 6.43 -23.11
CA THR A 657 -43.36 5.79 -24.34
C THR A 657 -43.63 4.28 -24.32
N GLU A 658 -43.22 3.58 -23.25
CA GLU A 658 -43.38 2.14 -23.10
C GLU A 658 -44.86 1.73 -23.09
N ILE A 659 -45.73 2.50 -22.41
CA ILE A 659 -47.19 2.25 -22.42
C ILE A 659 -47.73 2.40 -23.85
N THR A 660 -47.27 3.43 -24.58
CA THR A 660 -47.74 3.67 -25.96
C THR A 660 -47.22 2.58 -26.91
N ASP A 661 -45.99 2.07 -26.70
CA ASP A 661 -45.45 0.94 -27.45
C ASP A 661 -46.32 -0.30 -27.26
N ARG A 662 -46.67 -0.62 -26.04
CA ARG A 662 -47.56 -1.74 -25.74
C ARG A 662 -48.97 -1.53 -26.29
N TYR A 663 -49.45 -0.27 -26.24
CA TYR A 663 -50.75 0.04 -26.86
C TYR A 663 -50.71 -0.19 -28.37
N TYR A 664 -49.66 0.25 -29.05
CA TYR A 664 -49.46 0.03 -30.48
C TYR A 664 -49.40 -1.46 -30.82
N GLU A 665 -48.58 -2.25 -30.08
CA GLU A 665 -48.50 -3.71 -30.30
C GLU A 665 -49.86 -4.38 -30.20
N LEU A 666 -50.60 -4.12 -29.13
CA LEU A 666 -51.93 -4.73 -28.90
C LEU A 666 -52.98 -4.28 -29.93
N ALA A 667 -52.97 -3.01 -30.31
CA ALA A 667 -53.87 -2.46 -31.31
C ALA A 667 -53.57 -3.00 -32.71
N ALA A 668 -52.26 -3.06 -33.08
CA ALA A 668 -51.84 -3.61 -34.39
C ALA A 668 -52.23 -5.09 -34.52
N ASP A 669 -52.02 -5.87 -33.47
CA ASP A 669 -52.42 -7.28 -33.42
C ASP A 669 -53.94 -7.40 -33.60
N LEU A 670 -54.73 -6.61 -32.86
CA LEU A 670 -56.19 -6.64 -32.92
C LEU A 670 -56.67 -6.28 -34.30
N VAL A 671 -56.17 -5.20 -34.92
CA VAL A 671 -56.51 -4.78 -36.29
C VAL A 671 -56.11 -5.85 -37.33
N SER A 672 -54.91 -6.44 -37.19
CA SER A 672 -54.43 -7.52 -38.05
C SER A 672 -55.39 -8.74 -38.00
N VAL A 673 -55.78 -9.17 -36.80
CA VAL A 673 -56.74 -10.27 -36.61
C VAL A 673 -58.10 -9.91 -37.20
N ALA A 674 -58.58 -8.67 -36.98
CA ALA A 674 -59.86 -8.22 -37.54
C ALA A 674 -59.82 -8.25 -39.07
N ARG A 675 -58.80 -7.71 -39.75
CA ARG A 675 -58.64 -7.74 -41.19
C ARG A 675 -58.49 -9.13 -41.76
N LYS A 676 -57.77 -10.03 -41.16
CA LYS A 676 -57.66 -11.46 -41.56
C LYS A 676 -58.99 -12.17 -41.48
N THR A 677 -59.69 -11.92 -40.40
CA THR A 677 -61.03 -12.55 -40.19
C THR A 677 -62.04 -12.07 -41.22
N GLU A 678 -62.04 -10.74 -41.48
CA GLU A 678 -62.96 -10.17 -42.49
C GLU A 678 -62.67 -10.69 -43.91
N SER A 679 -61.39 -10.77 -44.29
CA SER A 679 -60.97 -11.31 -45.60
C SER A 679 -61.42 -12.79 -45.75
N SER A 680 -61.33 -13.55 -44.63
CA SER A 680 -61.81 -14.93 -44.61
C SER A 680 -63.35 -15.02 -44.75
N LEU A 681 -64.13 -14.19 -44.05
CA LEU A 681 -65.56 -14.10 -44.16
C LEU A 681 -66.00 -13.63 -45.55
N GLN A 682 -65.31 -12.66 -46.16
CA GLN A 682 -65.59 -12.24 -47.54
C GLN A 682 -65.37 -13.36 -48.54
N LYS A 683 -64.29 -14.16 -48.39
CA LYS A 683 -64.03 -15.34 -49.22
C LYS A 683 -65.18 -16.40 -49.08
N ILE A 684 -65.65 -16.62 -47.85
CA ILE A 684 -66.73 -17.53 -47.55
C ILE A 684 -68.03 -17.00 -48.18
N ARG A 685 -68.36 -15.70 -48.04
CA ARG A 685 -69.52 -15.05 -48.64
C ARG A 685 -69.52 -15.14 -50.19
N GLN A 686 -68.37 -14.84 -50.81
CA GLN A 686 -68.16 -14.96 -52.23
C GLN A 686 -68.31 -16.40 -52.72
N SER A 687 -67.83 -17.38 -51.97
CA SER A 687 -67.96 -18.79 -52.31
C SER A 687 -69.37 -19.27 -52.14
N ALA A 688 -70.13 -18.75 -51.15
CA ALA A 688 -71.53 -19.01 -50.97
C ALA A 688 -72.40 -18.36 -52.01
N GLN A 689 -72.16 -17.12 -52.44
CA GLN A 689 -72.81 -16.43 -53.54
C GLN A 689 -72.59 -17.13 -54.88
N ARG A 690 -71.40 -17.61 -55.20
CA ARG A 690 -71.09 -18.42 -56.39
C ARG A 690 -71.83 -19.72 -56.40
N ARG A 691 -72.23 -20.28 -55.27
CA ARG A 691 -73.05 -21.50 -55.17
C ARG A 691 -74.53 -21.24 -55.22
N ALA A 692 -75.03 -20.04 -54.86
CA ALA A 692 -76.44 -19.74 -54.74
C ALA A 692 -77.08 -19.12 -55.99
N GLY A 693 -76.36 -18.75 -57.06
CA GLY A 693 -76.87 -18.32 -58.36
C GLY A 693 -77.85 -17.14 -58.35
N ALA A 694 -77.90 -16.33 -57.32
CA ALA A 694 -78.86 -15.22 -57.21
C ALA A 694 -78.13 -13.88 -57.24
N SER A 695 -78.39 -13.11 -58.29
CA SER A 695 -78.09 -11.67 -58.35
C SER A 695 -79.08 -10.93 -57.45
N SER A 696 -78.64 -10.52 -56.27
CA SER A 696 -79.37 -9.55 -55.49
C SER A 696 -78.41 -8.34 -55.28
N ASP A 697 -78.69 -7.22 -55.94
CA ASP A 697 -78.21 -5.89 -55.64
C ASP A 697 -78.70 -5.55 -54.23
N ILE A 698 -77.90 -5.89 -53.25
CA ILE A 698 -78.03 -5.34 -51.93
C ILE A 698 -76.97 -4.23 -51.89
N SER A 699 -77.43 -2.99 -51.94
CA SER A 699 -76.64 -1.81 -51.66
C SER A 699 -76.04 -1.93 -50.22
N ASP A 700 -74.81 -2.41 -50.15
CA ASP A 700 -74.10 -2.63 -48.92
C ASP A 700 -73.53 -1.29 -48.40
N ASN A 701 -74.43 -0.42 -47.85
CA ASN A 701 -74.06 0.76 -47.09
C ASN A 701 -73.70 0.37 -45.63
N ASN A 702 -73.35 -0.90 -45.40
CA ASN A 702 -72.98 -1.34 -44.08
C ASN A 702 -71.44 -1.26 -43.86
N VAL A 703 -71.00 -0.26 -43.06
CA VAL A 703 -69.58 -0.08 -42.67
C VAL A 703 -69.12 -1.44 -42.16
N SER A 704 -67.91 -1.85 -42.62
CA SER A 704 -67.25 -3.09 -42.21
C SER A 704 -67.07 -3.20 -40.69
N ASP A 705 -67.15 -4.39 -40.15
CA ASP A 705 -66.86 -4.63 -38.71
C ASP A 705 -65.42 -4.20 -38.35
N THR A 706 -64.51 -4.37 -39.28
CA THR A 706 -63.11 -3.89 -39.15
C THR A 706 -63.04 -2.36 -39.08
N ASP A 707 -63.80 -1.64 -39.90
CA ASP A 707 -63.82 -0.16 -39.90
C ASP A 707 -64.45 0.35 -38.58
N LYS A 708 -65.48 -0.35 -38.05
CA LYS A 708 -66.03 0.02 -36.73
C LYS A 708 -65.06 -0.21 -35.58
N ILE A 709 -64.27 -1.29 -35.67
CA ILE A 709 -63.20 -1.58 -34.72
C ILE A 709 -62.09 -0.48 -34.81
N CYS A 710 -61.66 -0.17 -36.03
CA CYS A 710 -60.67 0.90 -36.27
C CYS A 710 -61.16 2.27 -35.80
N MET A 711 -62.43 2.61 -36.03
CA MET A 711 -63.06 3.85 -35.60
C MET A 711 -63.14 3.94 -34.05
N GLN A 712 -63.48 2.82 -33.40
CA GLN A 712 -63.45 2.76 -31.93
C GLN A 712 -62.05 3.00 -31.38
N LEU A 713 -61.06 2.29 -31.93
CA LEU A 713 -59.66 2.50 -31.55
C LEU A 713 -59.19 3.92 -31.84
N PHE A 714 -59.63 4.52 -32.95
CA PHE A 714 -59.29 5.92 -33.29
C PHE A 714 -59.81 6.91 -32.25
N LEU A 715 -61.06 6.74 -31.76
CA LEU A 715 -61.60 7.56 -30.68
C LEU A 715 -60.84 7.28 -29.35
N ASP A 716 -60.46 6.04 -29.13
CA ASP A 716 -59.71 5.65 -27.93
C ASP A 716 -58.32 6.28 -27.90
N ILE A 717 -57.58 6.30 -29.02
CA ILE A 717 -56.24 6.92 -29.08
C ILE A 717 -56.28 8.46 -29.02
N GLN A 718 -57.35 9.08 -29.50
CA GLN A 718 -57.53 10.55 -29.36
C GLN A 718 -57.71 10.90 -27.86
N GLU A 719 -58.55 10.15 -27.14
CA GLU A 719 -58.71 10.37 -25.68
C GLU A 719 -57.46 10.04 -24.91
N TYR A 720 -56.72 8.98 -25.30
CA TYR A 720 -55.44 8.63 -24.72
C TYR A 720 -54.43 9.78 -24.91
N ALA A 721 -54.38 10.40 -26.09
CA ALA A 721 -53.52 11.55 -26.32
C ALA A 721 -53.86 12.79 -25.46
N ARG A 722 -55.19 13.05 -25.27
CA ARG A 722 -55.64 14.12 -24.36
C ARG A 722 -55.19 13.86 -22.93
N ASN A 723 -55.27 12.60 -22.48
CA ASN A 723 -54.85 12.19 -21.15
C ASN A 723 -53.33 12.31 -21.01
N LEU A 724 -52.50 12.02 -22.05
CA LEU A 724 -51.07 12.27 -22.08
C LEU A 724 -50.75 13.77 -22.01
N SER A 725 -51.43 14.59 -22.80
CA SER A 725 -51.27 16.05 -22.79
C SER A 725 -51.58 16.66 -21.43
N ALA A 726 -52.62 16.13 -20.73
CA ALA A 726 -52.95 16.55 -19.37
C ALA A 726 -51.82 16.21 -18.36
N LEU A 727 -50.98 15.21 -18.65
CA LEU A 727 -49.78 14.89 -17.85
C LEU A 727 -48.51 15.67 -18.30
N GLY A 728 -48.63 16.51 -19.36
CA GLY A 728 -47.54 17.29 -19.90
C GLY A 728 -46.68 16.59 -20.98
N VAL A 729 -47.19 15.48 -21.53
CA VAL A 729 -46.51 14.77 -22.64
C VAL A 729 -47.29 14.92 -23.92
N GLU A 730 -46.65 15.48 -24.94
CA GLU A 730 -47.29 15.54 -26.28
C GLU A 730 -47.19 14.19 -26.98
N ALA A 731 -48.31 13.52 -27.16
CA ALA A 731 -48.41 12.22 -27.80
C ALA A 731 -47.77 12.16 -29.18
N VAL A 732 -47.83 13.27 -29.94
CA VAL A 732 -47.26 13.38 -31.28
C VAL A 732 -45.73 13.20 -31.30
N ASN A 733 -45.03 13.48 -30.20
CA ASN A 733 -43.56 13.32 -30.08
C ASN A 733 -43.19 11.84 -29.89
N ILE A 734 -44.07 10.98 -29.51
CA ILE A 734 -43.84 9.55 -29.33
C ILE A 734 -43.94 8.83 -30.67
N ALA A 735 -42.86 8.16 -31.10
CA ALA A 735 -42.82 7.48 -32.42
C ALA A 735 -43.94 6.39 -32.56
N SER A 736 -44.12 5.61 -31.49
CA SER A 736 -45.15 4.54 -31.46
C SER A 736 -46.57 5.09 -31.51
N TYR A 737 -46.82 6.28 -30.99
CA TYR A 737 -48.12 6.93 -31.12
C TYR A 737 -48.40 7.31 -32.60
N ARG A 738 -47.40 7.79 -33.33
CA ARG A 738 -47.55 8.03 -34.78
C ARG A 738 -47.85 6.77 -35.55
N SER A 739 -47.18 5.67 -35.22
CA SER A 739 -47.43 4.36 -35.84
C SER A 739 -48.81 3.83 -35.46
N LEU A 740 -49.23 4.01 -34.21
CA LEU A 740 -50.55 3.68 -33.74
C LEU A 740 -51.64 4.47 -34.47
N TRP A 741 -51.45 5.79 -34.64
CA TRP A 741 -52.34 6.65 -35.41
C TRP A 741 -52.45 6.18 -36.85
N GLN A 742 -51.36 5.89 -37.54
CA GLN A 742 -51.35 5.39 -38.92
C GLN A 742 -52.06 4.02 -39.05
N CYS A 743 -52.00 3.18 -38.03
CA CYS A 743 -52.62 1.86 -38.03
C CYS A 743 -54.14 1.94 -37.97
N VAL A 744 -54.70 2.91 -37.23
CA VAL A 744 -56.13 2.96 -36.83
C VAL A 744 -56.90 4.13 -37.45
N ALA A 745 -56.22 5.24 -37.83
CA ALA A 745 -56.89 6.41 -38.35
C ALA A 745 -57.54 6.12 -39.70
N PRO A 746 -58.73 6.73 -40.00
CA PRO A 746 -59.33 6.73 -41.32
C PRO A 746 -58.37 7.27 -42.38
N ALA A 747 -58.48 6.76 -43.62
CA ALA A 747 -57.56 7.04 -44.72
C ALA A 747 -57.37 8.57 -45.01
N ASP A 748 -58.42 9.35 -44.77
CA ASP A 748 -58.42 10.81 -44.92
C ASP A 748 -57.62 11.54 -43.82
N ARG A 749 -57.34 10.90 -42.68
CA ARG A 749 -56.67 11.50 -41.51
C ARG A 749 -55.33 10.86 -41.14
N GLN A 750 -54.87 9.87 -41.88
CA GLN A 750 -53.62 9.16 -41.59
C GLN A 750 -52.38 10.06 -41.60
N ASN A 751 -52.40 11.08 -42.48
CA ASN A 751 -51.23 12.00 -42.67
C ASN A 751 -51.29 13.26 -41.80
N THR A 752 -52.41 13.55 -41.13
CA THR A 752 -52.60 14.71 -40.27
C THR A 752 -53.04 14.28 -38.89
N ILE A 753 -52.11 14.44 -37.92
CA ILE A 753 -52.42 14.17 -36.53
C ILE A 753 -53.05 15.44 -35.91
N ASN A 754 -54.39 15.48 -35.87
CA ASN A 754 -55.15 16.51 -35.20
C ASN A 754 -55.84 15.86 -33.95
N LEU A 755 -55.38 16.31 -32.76
CA LEU A 755 -55.85 15.85 -31.46
C LEU A 755 -57.17 16.53 -31.01
#